data_7221de5179b5e92487376c33bad73a2e
#
_entry.id   7221de5179b5e92487376c33bad73a2e
#
_cell.length_a   1.000
_cell.length_b   1.000
_cell.length_c   1.000
_cell.angle_alpha   90.00
_cell.angle_beta   90.00
_cell.angle_gamma   90.00
#
_symmetry.space_group_name_H-M   'P 1'
#
loop_
_entity.id
_entity.type
_entity.pdbx_description
1 polymer ?
#
loop_
_entity_poly.entity_id
_entity_poly.type
_entity_poly.pdbx_seq_one_letter_code
_entity_poly.pdbx_strand_id
1 'polypeptide(L)'
;MGSASVGSASVGSASVGGPAGRASVGSAAVGGAPVGSARVGAASVPPVGGRASVARAAVRPVPPGGPGGPGGPGGPGGPGGPGGSGPGRGGGRSKADKKHRRANILTAMAAVLVIMLGVGIVGGTYFFDDVELPTPQAEEQMNVIRDVKGNVLAKEGSPRINVPYQNISDVMKNAVAAAEDKNFYDHNGIDMKGIARAAWNNFTGGSKQGASTITQQYARHVADLKEISYSRKLREAVIARKLESKYDKDQIMGMYLNYIDLGEGRYGAEAAANGYFNASVVKGAKNEINVYQAAVLASIIKQPYPNDAHQGYDPNYNLEEAKGRWEYTLDNMLKMGWMTQEQYDKRAYPKVNKPSKGATCKTCADGKPVGMIMRHVKFELRELGISEEELQKGGYTITTTINPKVQKAAEQAGSRLSKSSPLYKRPKGYQSAVIGIDPDTGQVLGYYAGDDPNGTDYGSYMAGDGSGIVDYGGQSPGSTFKIYTLAAGLKENISFKTTWDGSKLRPNGTKISNAGAEDSNVCQGKIKYCDLETSTVKSYNFPFYWIANNIGRDKVIAAARDAGIRYMWTDGKDSHPGGEMVDLTKTNAAKWKSGGYFDNEVAFGQYRVVPLEHAQGVATIVNGGVRHDAHFIKTVKKRDSNTGKEATVKTENLKGKKVFDAAQMSNLLGVMSEIPKSQDHRISDGRQSVAKSGTWEFKKGNGDTWYVGGIPQMAVTVWVGGAGNKVQLKEADGGKMFGSGTPAAIWEEFIETVVDELKWDKEEFPDRIETGDPDSEYANGQEPPPPPPVQTEDPNQNQVCEQFPVLCQGQGGQQPDQGQQPGQGQQPGQGQQPGQGQQPGQGQGQGQGQGQGNAEAPATQESD
;
A
#
# COMPACT_ATOMS: atom_id res chain seq x y z
N MET A 1 1.24 -6.20 -64.62
CA MET A 1 0.11 -7.11 -64.46
C MET A 1 -0.13 -7.35 -63.00
N GLY A 2 -1.27 -6.87 -62.50
CA GLY A 2 -1.91 -7.39 -61.25
C GLY A 2 -1.49 -6.77 -59.94
N SER A 3 -1.89 -5.51 -59.66
CA SER A 3 -1.96 -4.95 -58.32
C SER A 3 -3.32 -5.32 -57.69
N ALA A 4 -3.28 -5.91 -56.49
CA ALA A 4 -4.46 -6.10 -55.69
C ALA A 4 -4.42 -5.11 -54.50
N SER A 5 -5.36 -4.18 -54.52
CA SER A 5 -5.62 -3.22 -53.42
C SER A 5 -6.50 -3.86 -52.37
N VAL A 6 -6.11 -3.81 -51.09
CA VAL A 6 -6.95 -4.18 -49.96
C VAL A 6 -7.58 -2.92 -49.37
N GLY A 7 -8.90 -2.87 -49.38
CA GLY A 7 -9.69 -1.76 -48.92
C GLY A 7 -9.73 -1.62 -47.41
N SER A 8 -9.65 -0.37 -46.96
CA SER A 8 -9.83 0.06 -45.57
C SER A 8 -11.32 0.06 -45.20
N ALA A 9 -11.69 -0.65 -44.14
CA ALA A 9 -13.02 -0.56 -43.53
C ALA A 9 -13.00 0.50 -42.42
N SER A 10 -13.82 1.53 -42.57
CA SER A 10 -14.11 2.55 -41.57
C SER A 10 -15.13 2.02 -40.54
N VAL A 11 -14.86 2.15 -39.26
CA VAL A 11 -15.80 1.85 -38.18
C VAL A 11 -16.63 3.08 -37.87
N GLY A 12 -17.90 3.02 -38.20
CA GLY A 12 -18.89 4.04 -37.88
C GLY A 12 -19.38 3.92 -36.45
N SER A 13 -19.53 5.05 -35.81
CA SER A 13 -20.16 5.21 -34.50
C SER A 13 -21.67 4.99 -34.59
N ALA A 14 -22.22 4.10 -33.74
CA ALA A 14 -23.65 3.93 -33.57
C ALA A 14 -24.10 4.40 -32.20
N SER A 15 -25.09 5.28 -32.21
CA SER A 15 -25.85 5.78 -31.06
C SER A 15 -26.87 4.73 -30.56
N VAL A 16 -27.02 4.65 -29.24
CA VAL A 16 -27.94 3.71 -28.59
C VAL A 16 -29.31 4.33 -28.40
N GLY A 17 -30.32 3.68 -28.92
CA GLY A 17 -31.73 3.84 -28.54
C GLY A 17 -32.32 2.43 -28.32
N GLY A 18 -32.99 2.18 -27.17
CA GLY A 18 -33.65 0.91 -26.85
C GLY A 18 -35.05 0.79 -27.47
N PRO A 19 -35.94 -0.16 -27.09
CA PRO A 19 -35.83 -1.25 -26.15
C PRO A 19 -36.38 -2.61 -26.65
N ALA A 20 -36.19 -3.66 -25.80
CA ALA A 20 -36.96 -4.90 -25.68
C ALA A 20 -37.01 -5.95 -26.81
N GLY A 21 -36.55 -7.14 -26.43
CA GLY A 21 -36.80 -8.39 -27.21
C GLY A 21 -36.10 -9.60 -26.58
N ARG A 22 -36.88 -10.47 -25.92
CA ARG A 22 -36.45 -11.81 -25.45
C ARG A 22 -36.00 -12.66 -26.62
N ALA A 23 -34.85 -13.29 -26.50
CA ALA A 23 -34.52 -14.45 -27.32
C ALA A 23 -33.92 -15.57 -26.43
N SER A 24 -34.59 -16.69 -26.39
CA SER A 24 -34.14 -17.96 -25.83
C SER A 24 -33.03 -18.57 -26.70
N VAL A 25 -31.94 -19.00 -26.10
CA VAL A 25 -30.90 -19.77 -26.77
C VAL A 25 -30.98 -21.22 -26.27
N GLY A 26 -31.22 -22.10 -27.21
CA GLY A 26 -31.28 -23.53 -26.98
C GLY A 26 -29.92 -24.15 -26.70
N SER A 27 -29.92 -25.11 -25.83
CA SER A 27 -28.81 -25.99 -25.46
C SER A 27 -28.45 -26.96 -26.60
N ALA A 28 -27.17 -26.95 -26.99
CA ALA A 28 -26.60 -28.07 -27.77
C ALA A 28 -25.66 -28.87 -26.86
N ALA A 29 -25.98 -30.14 -26.69
CA ALA A 29 -25.19 -31.11 -25.93
C ALA A 29 -24.01 -31.60 -26.80
N VAL A 30 -22.81 -31.61 -26.24
CA VAL A 30 -21.67 -32.35 -26.77
C VAL A 30 -21.18 -33.32 -25.70
N GLY A 31 -21.10 -34.60 -26.11
CA GLY A 31 -20.86 -35.75 -25.27
C GLY A 31 -19.49 -35.79 -24.60
N GLY A 32 -19.45 -36.50 -23.50
CA GLY A 32 -18.36 -36.59 -22.59
C GLY A 32 -17.29 -37.64 -22.92
N ALA A 33 -16.17 -37.49 -22.28
CA ALA A 33 -15.27 -38.55 -21.88
C ALA A 33 -14.66 -38.24 -20.52
N PRO A 34 -14.40 -39.21 -19.63
CA PRO A 34 -14.03 -38.95 -18.25
C PRO A 34 -12.53 -38.77 -18.09
N VAL A 35 -12.13 -37.76 -17.33
CA VAL A 35 -10.76 -37.59 -16.87
C VAL A 35 -10.73 -37.75 -15.35
N GLY A 36 -9.82 -38.60 -14.92
CA GLY A 36 -9.66 -39.03 -13.54
C GLY A 36 -9.27 -37.95 -12.55
N SER A 37 -9.79 -38.13 -11.36
CA SER A 37 -9.50 -37.32 -10.17
C SER A 37 -8.07 -37.57 -9.65
N ALA A 38 -7.19 -36.54 -9.65
CA ALA A 38 -5.96 -36.54 -8.90
C ALA A 38 -6.18 -35.85 -7.52
N ARG A 39 -5.99 -36.62 -6.47
CA ARG A 39 -5.96 -36.11 -5.09
C ARG A 39 -4.64 -35.37 -4.87
N VAL A 40 -4.71 -34.09 -4.48
CA VAL A 40 -3.57 -33.36 -3.96
C VAL A 40 -3.51 -33.60 -2.45
N GLY A 41 -2.41 -34.22 -2.01
CA GLY A 41 -2.10 -34.43 -0.61
C GLY A 41 -1.63 -33.12 0.05
N ALA A 42 -2.20 -32.82 1.21
CA ALA A 42 -1.75 -31.74 2.07
C ALA A 42 -0.43 -32.10 2.74
N ALA A 43 0.61 -31.30 2.56
CA ALA A 43 1.85 -31.40 3.30
C ALA A 43 1.76 -30.55 4.57
N SER A 44 1.97 -31.19 5.71
CA SER A 44 2.05 -30.59 7.05
C SER A 44 3.41 -29.93 7.25
N VAL A 45 3.42 -28.69 7.76
CA VAL A 45 4.62 -27.99 8.25
C VAL A 45 4.68 -28.10 9.77
N PRO A 46 5.83 -28.46 10.38
CA PRO A 46 5.98 -28.54 11.82
C PRO A 46 6.19 -27.15 12.48
N PRO A 47 5.69 -26.93 13.71
CA PRO A 47 5.92 -25.70 14.42
C PRO A 47 7.20 -25.73 15.27
N VAL A 48 7.96 -24.65 15.25
CA VAL A 48 9.06 -24.38 16.17
C VAL A 48 8.51 -23.71 17.45
N GLY A 49 8.86 -24.26 18.59
CA GLY A 49 8.33 -23.88 19.89
C GLY A 49 9.04 -22.68 20.52
N GLY A 50 8.29 -22.02 21.39
CA GLY A 50 8.79 -21.04 22.37
C GLY A 50 7.80 -20.94 23.54
N ARG A 51 8.30 -21.26 24.73
CA ARG A 51 7.58 -21.41 26.00
C ARG A 51 6.97 -20.13 26.55
N ALA A 52 5.78 -20.19 27.07
CA ALA A 52 5.43 -19.62 28.38
C ALA A 52 4.23 -20.35 28.95
N SER A 53 4.39 -20.87 30.15
CA SER A 53 3.44 -21.66 30.94
C SER A 53 2.48 -20.77 31.72
N VAL A 54 1.17 -21.00 31.62
CA VAL A 54 0.22 -20.69 32.69
C VAL A 54 -0.75 -21.85 32.78
N ALA A 55 -0.73 -22.50 33.94
CA ALA A 55 -1.62 -23.60 34.29
C ALA A 55 -3.07 -23.13 34.48
N ARG A 56 -4.00 -23.80 33.83
CA ARG A 56 -5.41 -23.78 34.21
C ARG A 56 -6.01 -25.18 34.09
N ALA A 57 -6.66 -25.56 35.19
CA ALA A 57 -7.29 -26.85 35.43
C ALA A 57 -8.32 -27.22 34.36
N ALA A 58 -8.20 -28.44 33.85
CA ALA A 58 -9.15 -29.04 32.93
C ALA A 58 -10.35 -29.65 33.66
N VAL A 59 -11.53 -29.26 33.28
CA VAL A 59 -12.77 -30.01 33.50
C VAL A 59 -13.04 -30.83 32.25
N ARG A 60 -13.08 -32.15 32.38
CA ARG A 60 -13.40 -33.10 31.30
C ARG A 60 -14.92 -33.12 31.05
N PRO A 61 -15.38 -33.12 29.81
CA PRO A 61 -16.74 -33.57 29.48
C PRO A 61 -16.74 -35.06 29.16
N VAL A 62 -17.78 -35.73 29.63
CA VAL A 62 -18.10 -37.14 29.38
C VAL A 62 -18.69 -37.30 27.99
N PRO A 63 -18.27 -38.30 27.18
CA PRO A 63 -18.87 -38.54 25.86
C PRO A 63 -20.15 -39.42 26.00
N PRO A 64 -21.11 -39.23 25.07
CA PRO A 64 -22.28 -40.10 24.97
C PRO A 64 -21.94 -41.40 24.26
N GLY A 65 -22.52 -42.51 24.78
CA GLY A 65 -22.35 -43.87 24.29
C GLY A 65 -22.92 -44.07 22.88
N GLY A 66 -22.26 -44.82 22.09
CA GLY A 66 -22.68 -45.38 20.81
C GLY A 66 -22.92 -46.87 20.97
N PRO A 67 -23.64 -47.47 19.98
CA PRO A 67 -24.28 -48.75 20.16
C PRO A 67 -23.38 -49.93 19.81
N GLY A 68 -23.70 -51.10 20.44
CA GLY A 68 -22.97 -52.33 20.37
C GLY A 68 -23.17 -53.13 19.06
N GLY A 69 -22.30 -54.01 18.86
CA GLY A 69 -22.36 -55.14 17.93
C GLY A 69 -21.57 -56.30 18.45
N PRO A 70 -21.60 -57.54 17.81
CA PRO A 70 -22.20 -58.69 18.45
C PRO A 70 -21.22 -59.84 18.69
N GLY A 71 -21.64 -60.81 19.46
CA GLY A 71 -21.39 -62.18 19.14
C GLY A 71 -20.59 -63.10 20.05
N GLY A 72 -21.20 -64.03 20.63
CA GLY A 72 -21.04 -65.45 20.65
C GLY A 72 -20.06 -66.12 21.63
N PRO A 73 -20.05 -67.46 21.85
CA PRO A 73 -21.20 -68.28 22.32
C PRO A 73 -20.82 -69.19 23.54
N GLY A 74 -21.77 -69.91 24.08
CA GLY A 74 -21.50 -71.15 24.78
C GLY A 74 -22.27 -71.40 26.10
N GLY A 75 -23.18 -72.17 26.15
CA GLY A 75 -24.04 -73.11 26.71
C GLY A 75 -23.67 -73.78 28.01
N PRO A 76 -24.35 -74.85 28.56
CA PRO A 76 -25.78 -75.14 28.50
C PRO A 76 -26.37 -75.56 29.88
N GLY A 77 -27.66 -75.75 30.00
CA GLY A 77 -28.25 -76.63 31.09
C GLY A 77 -29.59 -76.20 31.61
N GLY A 78 -30.59 -76.94 31.23
CA GLY A 78 -31.98 -76.85 31.53
C GLY A 78 -32.41 -77.40 32.86
N PRO A 79 -33.66 -78.05 33.13
CA PRO A 79 -34.97 -77.77 32.53
C PRO A 79 -36.06 -77.61 33.58
N GLY A 80 -37.28 -77.20 33.27
CA GLY A 80 -38.46 -77.47 34.00
C GLY A 80 -39.62 -76.49 33.86
N GLY A 81 -40.61 -76.86 33.13
CA GLY A 81 -41.88 -76.17 32.94
C GLY A 81 -42.88 -76.40 34.03
N PRO A 82 -44.19 -76.35 33.81
CA PRO A 82 -45.00 -75.53 32.89
C PRO A 82 -46.17 -74.81 33.57
N GLY A 83 -46.86 -73.98 32.86
CA GLY A 83 -48.28 -73.80 33.00
C GLY A 83 -48.80 -72.46 33.52
N GLY A 84 -49.70 -71.88 32.77
CA GLY A 84 -50.75 -71.04 33.36
C GLY A 84 -51.06 -69.76 32.53
N SER A 85 -52.00 -69.95 31.64
CA SER A 85 -52.77 -68.94 30.94
C SER A 85 -53.56 -67.97 31.82
N GLY A 86 -53.72 -66.74 31.45
CA GLY A 86 -54.79 -65.85 31.95
C GLY A 86 -54.62 -64.37 31.62
N PRO A 87 -55.65 -63.70 31.18
CA PRO A 87 -55.59 -62.51 30.42
C PRO A 87 -55.69 -61.21 31.23
N GLY A 88 -55.08 -60.22 30.63
CA GLY A 88 -55.49 -58.81 30.68
C GLY A 88 -55.95 -58.11 31.94
N ARG A 89 -55.31 -56.98 32.20
CA ARG A 89 -55.93 -55.71 32.60
C ARG A 89 -55.00 -54.52 32.45
N GLY A 90 -55.45 -53.62 31.57
CA GLY A 90 -54.87 -52.26 31.46
C GLY A 90 -54.98 -51.49 32.76
N GLY A 91 -53.82 -51.22 33.41
CA GLY A 91 -53.78 -50.30 34.54
C GLY A 91 -53.78 -48.89 34.04
N GLY A 92 -54.93 -48.24 33.97
CA GLY A 92 -55.07 -46.82 33.82
C GLY A 92 -54.29 -46.09 34.90
N ARG A 93 -53.25 -45.30 34.55
CA ARG A 93 -52.58 -44.38 35.47
C ARG A 93 -53.64 -43.53 36.16
N SER A 94 -53.56 -43.47 37.47
CA SER A 94 -54.55 -42.74 38.28
C SER A 94 -54.51 -41.25 37.99
N LYS A 95 -55.63 -40.54 38.11
CA LYS A 95 -55.67 -39.08 38.00
C LYS A 95 -54.73 -38.37 39.01
N ALA A 96 -54.41 -39.05 40.11
CA ALA A 96 -53.45 -38.59 41.12
C ALA A 96 -52.00 -38.54 40.57
N ASP A 97 -51.52 -39.55 39.85
CA ASP A 97 -50.17 -39.56 39.27
C ASP A 97 -49.94 -38.47 38.20
N LYS A 98 -50.99 -38.16 37.45
CA LYS A 98 -50.93 -37.03 36.47
C LYS A 98 -50.87 -35.68 37.15
N LYS A 99 -51.58 -35.56 38.32
CA LYS A 99 -51.58 -34.29 39.08
C LYS A 99 -50.24 -34.09 39.78
N HIS A 100 -49.58 -35.09 40.35
CA HIS A 100 -48.27 -34.99 40.93
C HIS A 100 -47.19 -34.78 39.91
N ARG A 101 -47.23 -35.39 38.74
CA ARG A 101 -46.26 -35.13 37.66
C ARG A 101 -46.37 -33.70 37.11
N ARG A 102 -47.62 -33.16 36.96
CA ARG A 102 -47.77 -31.74 36.56
C ARG A 102 -47.34 -30.80 37.66
N ALA A 103 -47.58 -31.09 38.94
CA ALA A 103 -47.09 -30.31 40.07
C ALA A 103 -45.55 -30.32 40.07
N ASN A 104 -44.89 -31.49 39.96
CA ASN A 104 -43.43 -31.58 39.92
C ASN A 104 -42.81 -30.85 38.73
N ILE A 105 -43.44 -30.93 37.55
CA ILE A 105 -43.00 -30.16 36.38
C ILE A 105 -43.12 -28.63 36.61
N LEU A 106 -44.24 -28.19 37.20
CA LEU A 106 -44.43 -26.79 37.54
C LEU A 106 -43.45 -26.32 38.62
N THR A 107 -43.16 -27.15 39.63
CA THR A 107 -42.16 -26.85 40.67
C THR A 107 -40.75 -26.79 40.05
N ALA A 108 -40.40 -27.73 39.18
CA ALA A 108 -39.11 -27.71 38.49
C ALA A 108 -38.97 -26.47 37.55
N MET A 109 -40.03 -26.12 36.84
CA MET A 109 -40.05 -24.91 36.02
C MET A 109 -39.93 -23.65 36.90
N ALA A 110 -40.63 -23.59 38.03
CA ALA A 110 -40.53 -22.47 38.96
C ALA A 110 -39.11 -22.36 39.55
N ALA A 111 -38.48 -23.50 39.94
CA ALA A 111 -37.11 -23.51 40.40
C ALA A 111 -36.10 -23.05 39.35
N VAL A 112 -36.23 -23.50 38.08
CA VAL A 112 -35.41 -23.04 36.98
C VAL A 112 -35.62 -21.54 36.73
N LEU A 113 -36.85 -21.04 36.85
CA LEU A 113 -37.17 -19.62 36.67
C LEU A 113 -36.53 -18.77 37.80
N VAL A 114 -36.59 -19.25 39.06
CA VAL A 114 -35.93 -18.58 40.18
C VAL A 114 -34.41 -18.60 40.04
N ILE A 115 -33.81 -19.69 39.59
CA ILE A 115 -32.36 -19.78 39.32
C ILE A 115 -31.98 -18.83 38.16
N MET A 116 -32.74 -18.82 37.08
CA MET A 116 -32.49 -17.89 35.97
C MET A 116 -32.64 -16.43 36.39
N LEU A 117 -33.62 -16.13 37.24
CA LEU A 117 -33.82 -14.78 37.80
C LEU A 117 -32.63 -14.41 38.74
N GLY A 118 -32.17 -15.33 39.58
CA GLY A 118 -31.00 -15.13 40.44
C GLY A 118 -29.70 -14.91 39.65
N VAL A 119 -29.44 -15.74 38.64
CA VAL A 119 -28.31 -15.59 37.72
C VAL A 119 -28.44 -14.29 36.90
N GLY A 120 -29.66 -13.93 36.51
CA GLY A 120 -29.94 -12.66 35.82
C GLY A 120 -29.69 -11.43 36.70
N ILE A 121 -30.00 -11.48 37.96
CA ILE A 121 -29.77 -10.39 38.93
C ILE A 121 -28.27 -10.29 39.24
N VAL A 122 -27.60 -11.40 39.60
CA VAL A 122 -26.17 -11.39 39.94
C VAL A 122 -25.31 -11.07 38.69
N GLY A 123 -25.62 -11.63 37.53
CA GLY A 123 -24.99 -11.28 36.26
C GLY A 123 -25.25 -9.83 35.89
N GLY A 124 -26.47 -9.34 36.09
CA GLY A 124 -26.86 -7.97 35.84
C GLY A 124 -26.10 -6.95 36.67
N THR A 125 -26.00 -7.21 38.02
CA THR A 125 -25.24 -6.31 38.90
C THR A 125 -23.74 -6.32 38.59
N TYR A 126 -23.12 -7.48 38.35
CA TYR A 126 -21.70 -7.59 38.01
C TYR A 126 -21.35 -6.86 36.68
N PHE A 127 -22.24 -6.91 35.68
CA PHE A 127 -22.03 -6.19 34.43
C PHE A 127 -22.54 -4.74 34.49
N PHE A 128 -23.31 -4.36 35.49
CA PHE A 128 -23.92 -3.04 35.56
C PHE A 128 -22.99 -1.98 36.13
N ASP A 129 -22.12 -2.35 37.06
CA ASP A 129 -21.27 -1.39 37.81
C ASP A 129 -20.06 -0.88 37.00
N ASP A 130 -19.44 -1.73 36.17
CA ASP A 130 -18.18 -1.40 35.47
C ASP A 130 -18.34 -0.76 34.08
N VAL A 131 -19.56 -0.57 33.59
CA VAL A 131 -19.79 0.00 32.26
C VAL A 131 -20.00 1.49 32.33
N GLU A 132 -18.99 2.29 31.97
CA GLU A 132 -19.15 3.71 31.81
C GLU A 132 -20.12 4.04 30.65
N LEU A 133 -21.04 4.98 30.89
CA LEU A 133 -21.89 5.50 29.84
C LEU A 133 -21.06 6.38 28.91
N PRO A 134 -21.03 6.09 27.62
CA PRO A 134 -20.38 6.98 26.67
C PRO A 134 -21.05 8.35 26.72
N THR A 135 -20.25 9.38 26.84
CA THR A 135 -20.73 10.77 26.76
C THR A 135 -21.23 11.03 25.34
N PRO A 136 -22.42 11.66 25.17
CA PRO A 136 -22.87 12.08 23.84
C PRO A 136 -21.82 12.97 23.21
N GLN A 137 -21.27 12.54 22.09
CA GLN A 137 -20.24 13.31 21.40
C GLN A 137 -20.83 14.58 20.80
N ALA A 138 -20.39 15.71 21.32
CA ALA A 138 -20.51 16.97 20.63
C ALA A 138 -19.33 17.08 19.64
N GLU A 139 -19.64 17.52 18.43
CA GLU A 139 -18.76 18.03 17.38
C GLU A 139 -18.27 17.04 16.33
N GLU A 140 -18.41 17.55 15.11
CA GLU A 140 -17.95 16.99 13.84
C GLU A 140 -16.44 16.79 13.86
N GLN A 141 -15.99 15.57 13.57
CA GLN A 141 -14.58 15.27 13.46
C GLN A 141 -14.24 14.97 12.00
N MET A 142 -13.89 16.01 11.27
CA MET A 142 -13.28 15.86 9.96
C MET A 142 -11.81 15.47 10.11
N ASN A 143 -11.29 14.63 9.20
CA ASN A 143 -9.86 14.50 9.01
C ASN A 143 -9.34 15.73 8.28
N VAL A 144 -8.26 16.28 8.77
CA VAL A 144 -7.61 17.45 8.18
C VAL A 144 -6.21 17.07 7.75
N ILE A 145 -5.95 17.16 6.46
CA ILE A 145 -4.64 16.88 5.88
C ILE A 145 -3.94 18.20 5.63
N ARG A 146 -2.74 18.34 6.12
CA ARG A 146 -1.95 19.57 6.07
C ARG A 146 -0.62 19.34 5.37
N ASP A 147 -0.08 20.41 4.77
CA ASP A 147 1.32 20.44 4.32
C ASP A 147 2.28 20.57 5.52
N VAL A 148 3.57 20.53 5.26
CA VAL A 148 4.61 20.64 6.29
C VAL A 148 4.58 21.99 7.03
N LYS A 149 4.01 23.04 6.43
CA LYS A 149 3.85 24.38 7.03
C LYS A 149 2.54 24.53 7.80
N GLY A 150 1.68 23.47 7.82
CA GLY A 150 0.41 23.47 8.52
C GLY A 150 -0.78 24.01 7.72
N ASN A 151 -0.61 24.40 6.45
CA ASN A 151 -1.72 24.79 5.59
C ASN A 151 -2.57 23.59 5.24
N VAL A 152 -3.87 23.79 5.10
CA VAL A 152 -4.80 22.71 4.75
C VAL A 152 -4.66 22.36 3.28
N LEU A 153 -4.22 21.13 3.00
CA LEU A 153 -4.19 20.54 1.66
C LEU A 153 -5.55 19.94 1.29
N ALA A 154 -6.13 19.17 2.22
CA ALA A 154 -7.42 18.53 2.03
C ALA A 154 -8.13 18.37 3.37
N LYS A 155 -9.45 18.21 3.28
CA LYS A 155 -10.29 17.76 4.39
C LYS A 155 -11.02 16.51 3.92
N GLU A 156 -11.05 15.46 4.70
CA GLU A 156 -11.69 14.20 4.35
C GLU A 156 -12.70 13.80 5.42
N GLY A 157 -13.80 13.18 4.98
CA GLY A 157 -14.92 12.79 5.82
C GLY A 157 -16.13 13.69 5.60
N SER A 158 -17.31 13.13 5.81
CA SER A 158 -18.54 13.90 5.83
C SER A 158 -18.66 14.61 7.16
N PRO A 159 -18.86 15.92 7.18
CA PRO A 159 -19.20 16.57 8.42
C PRO A 159 -20.48 15.93 8.97
N ARG A 160 -20.43 15.42 10.20
CA ARG A 160 -21.67 15.13 10.92
C ARG A 160 -22.37 16.46 11.17
N ILE A 161 -23.60 16.57 10.72
CA ILE A 161 -24.42 17.72 11.01
C ILE A 161 -25.34 17.30 12.17
N ASN A 162 -24.95 17.65 13.37
CA ASN A 162 -25.77 17.37 14.56
C ASN A 162 -26.99 18.28 14.57
N VAL A 163 -28.15 17.67 14.68
CA VAL A 163 -29.44 18.38 14.86
C VAL A 163 -29.89 18.16 16.28
N PRO A 164 -30.19 19.23 17.06
CA PRO A 164 -30.79 19.07 18.37
C PRO A 164 -32.05 18.18 18.28
N TYR A 165 -32.21 17.24 19.22
CA TYR A 165 -33.26 16.21 19.13
C TYR A 165 -34.66 16.79 19.03
N GLN A 166 -34.91 17.95 19.63
CA GLN A 166 -36.15 18.67 19.57
C GLN A 166 -36.47 19.19 18.13
N ASN A 167 -35.43 19.42 17.36
CA ASN A 167 -35.53 19.99 16.01
C ASN A 167 -35.54 18.90 14.92
N ILE A 168 -35.39 17.62 15.27
CA ILE A 168 -35.49 16.53 14.29
C ILE A 168 -36.96 16.29 13.93
N SER A 169 -37.23 16.23 12.64
CA SER A 169 -38.56 15.95 12.08
C SER A 169 -39.15 14.64 12.64
N ASP A 170 -40.40 14.72 13.06
CA ASP A 170 -41.15 13.57 13.56
C ASP A 170 -41.29 12.49 12.48
N VAL A 171 -41.35 12.89 11.20
CA VAL A 171 -41.39 11.98 10.07
C VAL A 171 -40.13 11.09 10.04
N MET A 172 -38.95 11.66 10.28
CA MET A 172 -37.69 10.88 10.30
C MET A 172 -37.62 9.94 11.51
N LYS A 173 -38.01 10.43 12.70
CA LYS A 173 -38.04 9.61 13.92
C LYS A 173 -38.98 8.42 13.76
N ASN A 174 -40.19 8.66 13.25
CA ASN A 174 -41.20 7.63 13.02
C ASN A 174 -40.79 6.60 11.96
N ALA A 175 -40.16 7.05 10.86
CA ALA A 175 -39.66 6.13 9.82
C ALA A 175 -38.56 5.19 10.37
N VAL A 176 -37.64 5.71 11.19
CA VAL A 176 -36.61 4.89 11.81
C VAL A 176 -37.17 3.92 12.84
N ALA A 177 -38.08 4.36 13.67
CA ALA A 177 -38.80 3.47 14.60
C ALA A 177 -39.55 2.37 13.85
N ALA A 178 -40.27 2.70 12.76
CA ALA A 178 -40.98 1.73 11.94
C ALA A 178 -40.08 0.69 11.26
N ALA A 179 -38.88 1.11 10.83
CA ALA A 179 -37.92 0.23 10.14
C ALA A 179 -37.19 -0.71 11.11
N GLU A 180 -36.74 -0.21 12.26
CA GLU A 180 -35.80 -0.86 13.14
C GLU A 180 -36.40 -1.33 14.46
N ASP A 181 -37.31 -0.59 15.04
CA ASP A 181 -37.84 -0.86 16.39
C ASP A 181 -39.26 -0.33 16.60
N LYS A 182 -40.25 -1.08 16.18
CA LYS A 182 -41.66 -0.67 16.18
C LYS A 182 -42.21 -0.30 17.57
N ASN A 183 -41.66 -0.89 18.60
CA ASN A 183 -42.07 -0.69 19.98
C ASN A 183 -41.12 0.25 20.73
N PHE A 184 -40.29 1.04 19.99
CA PHE A 184 -39.27 1.89 20.58
C PHE A 184 -39.77 2.75 21.74
N TYR A 185 -40.96 3.35 21.59
CA TYR A 185 -41.55 4.22 22.59
C TYR A 185 -42.20 3.46 23.78
N ASP A 186 -42.38 2.12 23.67
CA ASP A 186 -43.13 1.32 24.65
C ASP A 186 -42.25 0.49 25.59
N HIS A 187 -40.94 0.29 25.26
CA HIS A 187 -40.04 -0.52 26.08
C HIS A 187 -38.90 0.34 26.69
N ASN A 188 -38.20 -0.22 27.70
CA ASN A 188 -37.10 0.44 28.41
C ASN A 188 -35.75 -0.17 27.99
N GLY A 189 -35.31 0.07 26.77
CA GLY A 189 -34.00 -0.34 26.20
C GLY A 189 -33.96 -1.77 25.65
N ILE A 190 -34.82 -2.66 26.06
CA ILE A 190 -34.91 -4.04 25.61
C ILE A 190 -36.35 -4.40 25.31
N ASP A 191 -36.70 -4.79 24.07
CA ASP A 191 -38.00 -5.29 23.70
C ASP A 191 -38.16 -6.79 23.99
N MET A 192 -38.58 -7.16 25.22
CA MET A 192 -38.78 -8.57 25.60
C MET A 192 -39.87 -9.25 24.77
N LYS A 193 -40.93 -8.48 24.35
CA LYS A 193 -41.99 -9.01 23.48
C LYS A 193 -41.45 -9.28 22.07
N GLY A 194 -40.62 -8.42 21.56
CA GLY A 194 -39.96 -8.55 20.27
C GLY A 194 -38.97 -9.74 20.24
N ILE A 195 -38.22 -9.93 21.32
CA ILE A 195 -37.34 -11.10 21.48
C ILE A 195 -38.15 -12.40 21.48
N ALA A 196 -39.22 -12.46 22.24
CA ALA A 196 -40.08 -13.67 22.30
C ALA A 196 -40.68 -13.96 20.92
N ARG A 197 -41.18 -12.93 20.22
CA ARG A 197 -41.74 -13.06 18.86
C ARG A 197 -40.66 -13.51 17.85
N ALA A 198 -39.46 -12.93 17.87
CA ALA A 198 -38.37 -13.32 16.99
C ALA A 198 -37.89 -14.73 17.25
N ALA A 199 -37.78 -15.16 18.51
CA ALA A 199 -37.47 -16.53 18.89
C ALA A 199 -38.51 -17.53 18.37
N TRP A 200 -39.80 -17.18 18.48
CA TRP A 200 -40.90 -18.00 17.97
C TRP A 200 -40.83 -18.14 16.44
N ASN A 201 -40.70 -17.03 15.74
CA ASN A 201 -40.59 -17.03 14.26
C ASN A 201 -39.37 -17.79 13.75
N ASN A 202 -38.22 -17.64 14.40
CA ASN A 202 -37.01 -18.40 14.06
C ASN A 202 -37.15 -19.89 14.34
N PHE A 203 -37.90 -20.26 15.38
CA PHE A 203 -38.19 -21.68 15.72
C PHE A 203 -39.20 -22.32 14.76
N THR A 204 -40.18 -21.55 14.26
CA THR A 204 -41.24 -22.03 13.36
C THR A 204 -40.89 -21.94 11.89
N GLY A 205 -39.61 -21.62 11.53
CA GLY A 205 -39.16 -21.58 10.15
C GLY A 205 -39.59 -20.31 9.37
N GLY A 206 -40.05 -19.28 10.06
CA GLY A 206 -40.36 -17.98 9.47
C GLY A 206 -39.09 -17.18 9.11
N SER A 207 -39.27 -16.05 8.43
CA SER A 207 -38.17 -15.15 8.07
C SER A 207 -37.37 -14.72 9.32
N LYS A 208 -36.04 -14.78 9.24
CA LYS A 208 -35.14 -14.33 10.31
C LYS A 208 -35.42 -12.86 10.68
N GLN A 209 -36.03 -12.64 11.84
CA GLN A 209 -36.30 -11.29 12.35
C GLN A 209 -35.24 -10.88 13.37
N GLY A 210 -34.70 -9.66 13.23
CA GLY A 210 -33.83 -9.04 14.20
C GLY A 210 -34.63 -8.59 15.43
N ALA A 211 -34.05 -8.76 16.62
CA ALA A 211 -34.66 -8.37 17.90
C ALA A 211 -33.85 -7.29 18.65
N SER A 212 -32.94 -6.60 18.00
CA SER A 212 -32.15 -5.53 18.63
C SER A 212 -32.90 -4.22 18.56
N THR A 213 -33.03 -3.52 19.69
CA THR A 213 -33.66 -2.22 19.79
C THR A 213 -32.76 -1.09 19.27
N ILE A 214 -33.32 0.07 18.96
CA ILE A 214 -32.58 1.31 18.61
C ILE A 214 -31.58 1.66 19.72
N THR A 215 -32.00 1.58 20.98
CA THR A 215 -31.13 1.87 22.13
C THR A 215 -29.96 0.90 22.20
N GLN A 216 -30.15 -0.39 21.91
CA GLN A 216 -29.08 -1.39 21.83
C GLN A 216 -28.13 -1.14 20.64
N GLN A 217 -28.68 -0.73 19.51
CA GLN A 217 -27.87 -0.34 18.35
C GLN A 217 -27.01 0.89 18.67
N TYR A 218 -27.60 1.92 19.29
CA TYR A 218 -26.85 3.09 19.74
C TYR A 218 -25.78 2.71 20.77
N ALA A 219 -26.11 1.90 21.77
CA ALA A 219 -25.17 1.40 22.76
C ALA A 219 -23.96 0.68 22.15
N ARG A 220 -24.21 -0.17 21.14
CA ARG A 220 -23.16 -0.89 20.42
C ARG A 220 -22.20 0.07 19.70
N HIS A 221 -22.75 1.08 19.04
CA HIS A 221 -21.94 2.03 18.25
C HIS A 221 -21.12 2.97 19.16
N VAL A 222 -21.75 3.52 20.20
CA VAL A 222 -21.10 4.50 21.06
C VAL A 222 -20.03 3.86 21.97
N ALA A 223 -20.24 2.60 22.38
CA ALA A 223 -19.28 1.86 23.19
C ALA A 223 -18.25 1.07 22.35
N ASP A 224 -18.22 1.23 21.03
CA ASP A 224 -17.31 0.58 20.09
C ASP A 224 -17.19 -0.95 20.26
N LEU A 225 -18.31 -1.63 20.42
CA LEU A 225 -18.37 -3.07 20.65
C LEU A 225 -18.27 -3.85 19.33
N LYS A 226 -17.05 -4.18 18.89
CA LYS A 226 -16.76 -4.79 17.58
C LYS A 226 -16.97 -6.30 17.53
N GLU A 227 -16.76 -7.02 18.64
CA GLU A 227 -16.77 -8.49 18.63
C GLU A 227 -18.17 -9.07 18.44
N ILE A 228 -18.30 -10.15 17.64
CA ILE A 228 -19.54 -10.91 17.52
C ILE A 228 -19.57 -11.98 18.62
N SER A 229 -20.06 -11.63 19.80
CA SER A 229 -20.10 -12.54 20.95
C SER A 229 -21.40 -12.37 21.78
N TYR A 230 -21.76 -13.37 22.56
CA TYR A 230 -22.87 -13.27 23.52
C TYR A 230 -22.56 -12.24 24.62
N SER A 231 -21.30 -12.10 25.02
CA SER A 231 -20.86 -11.10 26.00
C SER A 231 -21.09 -9.67 25.48
N ARG A 232 -20.85 -9.43 24.20
CA ARG A 232 -21.18 -8.15 23.57
C ARG A 232 -22.68 -7.87 23.64
N LYS A 233 -23.52 -8.85 23.32
CA LYS A 233 -25.00 -8.68 23.39
C LYS A 233 -25.49 -8.36 24.78
N LEU A 234 -24.88 -8.95 25.82
CA LEU A 234 -25.18 -8.60 27.21
C LEU A 234 -24.74 -7.17 27.53
N ARG A 235 -23.55 -6.77 27.11
CA ARG A 235 -23.08 -5.38 27.31
C ARG A 235 -23.96 -4.37 26.59
N GLU A 236 -24.35 -4.62 25.33
CA GLU A 236 -25.33 -3.79 24.60
C GLU A 236 -26.63 -3.62 25.42
N ALA A 237 -27.18 -4.70 25.98
CA ALA A 237 -28.40 -4.66 26.76
C ALA A 237 -28.25 -3.85 28.05
N VAL A 238 -27.12 -4.01 28.77
CA VAL A 238 -26.82 -3.25 29.99
C VAL A 238 -26.67 -1.76 29.68
N ILE A 239 -25.88 -1.39 28.68
CA ILE A 239 -25.70 0.00 28.27
C ILE A 239 -27.04 0.61 27.83
N ALA A 240 -27.83 -0.15 27.04
CA ALA A 240 -29.15 0.31 26.62
C ALA A 240 -30.07 0.61 27.80
N ARG A 241 -30.04 -0.24 28.83
CA ARG A 241 -30.82 -0.01 30.06
C ARG A 241 -30.34 1.22 30.84
N LYS A 242 -29.00 1.43 30.93
CA LYS A 242 -28.43 2.64 31.56
C LYS A 242 -28.80 3.92 30.76
N LEU A 243 -28.76 3.86 29.42
CA LEU A 243 -29.17 4.99 28.59
C LEU A 243 -30.63 5.37 28.84
N GLU A 244 -31.56 4.39 28.88
CA GLU A 244 -32.96 4.63 29.13
C GLU A 244 -33.28 5.11 30.56
N SER A 245 -32.37 4.87 31.51
CA SER A 245 -32.49 5.42 32.85
C SER A 245 -32.04 6.88 32.97
N LYS A 246 -31.21 7.34 32.00
CA LYS A 246 -30.59 8.67 32.03
C LYS A 246 -31.21 9.64 31.02
N TYR A 247 -31.72 9.15 29.89
CA TYR A 247 -32.22 9.95 28.77
C TYR A 247 -33.65 9.51 28.41
N ASP A 248 -34.45 10.44 27.98
CA ASP A 248 -35.78 10.12 27.43
C ASP A 248 -35.69 9.55 26.02
N LYS A 249 -36.82 9.04 25.51
CA LYS A 249 -36.91 8.39 24.20
C LYS A 249 -36.53 9.32 23.06
N ASP A 250 -36.92 10.57 23.10
CA ASP A 250 -36.62 11.56 22.07
C ASP A 250 -35.13 11.92 22.08
N GLN A 251 -34.55 12.01 23.27
CA GLN A 251 -33.10 12.23 23.41
C GLN A 251 -32.31 11.04 22.84
N ILE A 252 -32.69 9.80 23.17
CA ILE A 252 -32.03 8.58 22.62
C ILE A 252 -32.17 8.49 21.11
N MET A 253 -33.38 8.76 20.58
CA MET A 253 -33.60 8.79 19.14
C MET A 253 -32.77 9.88 18.46
N GLY A 254 -32.68 11.05 19.06
CA GLY A 254 -31.83 12.13 18.52
C GLY A 254 -30.37 11.82 18.54
N MET A 255 -29.87 11.23 19.63
CA MET A 255 -28.48 10.73 19.70
C MET A 255 -28.23 9.67 18.64
N TYR A 256 -29.12 8.71 18.47
CA TYR A 256 -29.02 7.67 17.44
C TYR A 256 -29.00 8.24 16.03
N LEU A 257 -29.93 9.15 15.70
CA LEU A 257 -30.06 9.78 14.39
C LEU A 257 -28.88 10.70 14.04
N ASN A 258 -28.21 11.28 15.00
CA ASN A 258 -26.99 12.06 14.80
C ASN A 258 -25.76 11.18 14.63
N TYR A 259 -25.81 9.93 15.08
CA TYR A 259 -24.65 9.03 15.13
C TYR A 259 -24.63 7.98 14.00
N ILE A 260 -25.77 7.48 13.58
CA ILE A 260 -25.89 6.30 12.72
C ILE A 260 -25.21 6.48 11.36
N ASP A 261 -24.57 5.40 10.89
CA ASP A 261 -24.06 5.31 9.52
C ASP A 261 -25.21 5.03 8.54
N LEU A 262 -25.36 5.86 7.55
CA LEU A 262 -26.41 5.80 6.51
C LEU A 262 -25.82 5.57 5.11
N GLY A 263 -24.61 5.03 5.05
CA GLY A 263 -23.95 4.71 3.79
C GLY A 263 -23.24 5.91 3.15
N GLU A 264 -22.37 5.64 2.20
CA GLU A 264 -21.65 6.65 1.43
C GLU A 264 -20.84 7.64 2.32
N GLY A 265 -20.36 7.18 3.48
CA GLY A 265 -19.64 8.02 4.45
C GLY A 265 -20.51 9.09 5.12
N ARG A 266 -21.83 8.93 5.09
CA ARG A 266 -22.77 9.88 5.69
C ARG A 266 -23.18 9.44 7.08
N TYR A 267 -22.54 10.02 8.06
CA TYR A 267 -22.87 9.79 9.46
C TYR A 267 -23.89 10.83 9.95
N GLY A 268 -25.01 10.34 10.48
CA GLY A 268 -26.14 11.13 10.93
C GLY A 268 -27.17 11.41 9.83
N ALA A 269 -28.44 11.50 10.28
CA ALA A 269 -29.59 11.61 9.41
C ALA A 269 -29.61 12.90 8.58
N GLU A 270 -29.10 14.02 9.11
CA GLU A 270 -29.05 15.28 8.38
C GLU A 270 -28.07 15.23 7.21
N ALA A 271 -26.85 14.67 7.44
CA ALA A 271 -25.88 14.50 6.38
C ALA A 271 -26.37 13.56 5.28
N ALA A 272 -27.10 12.49 5.67
CA ALA A 272 -27.74 11.58 4.74
C ALA A 272 -28.88 12.22 3.95
N ALA A 273 -29.79 12.94 4.60
CA ALA A 273 -30.91 13.65 3.95
C ALA A 273 -30.40 14.66 2.91
N ASN A 274 -29.38 15.43 3.28
CA ASN A 274 -28.71 16.35 2.35
C ASN A 274 -28.09 15.61 1.16
N GLY A 275 -27.36 14.52 1.42
CA GLY A 275 -26.63 13.79 0.38
C GLY A 275 -27.54 13.03 -0.58
N TYR A 276 -28.53 12.29 -0.08
CA TYR A 276 -29.42 11.46 -0.90
C TYR A 276 -30.54 12.28 -1.59
N PHE A 277 -30.98 13.40 -0.99
CA PHE A 277 -32.19 14.06 -1.45
C PHE A 277 -32.11 15.59 -1.55
N ASN A 278 -31.01 16.21 -1.15
CA ASN A 278 -30.92 17.67 -0.92
C ASN A 278 -32.02 18.16 0.06
N ALA A 279 -32.38 17.28 1.00
CA ALA A 279 -33.40 17.53 2.01
C ALA A 279 -32.78 17.72 3.40
N SER A 280 -33.52 18.21 4.35
CA SER A 280 -33.10 18.40 5.73
C SER A 280 -34.04 17.63 6.69
N VAL A 281 -33.46 17.02 7.74
CA VAL A 281 -34.26 16.44 8.82
C VAL A 281 -34.70 17.48 9.86
N VAL A 282 -34.32 18.75 9.68
CA VAL A 282 -34.73 19.84 10.58
C VAL A 282 -36.20 20.16 10.38
N LYS A 283 -36.98 20.06 11.47
CA LYS A 283 -38.41 20.36 11.49
C LYS A 283 -38.65 21.81 11.10
N GLY A 284 -39.55 22.00 10.12
CA GLY A 284 -39.90 23.34 9.62
C GLY A 284 -38.89 23.91 8.61
N ALA A 285 -37.84 23.15 8.21
CA ALA A 285 -36.95 23.56 7.15
C ALA A 285 -37.68 23.66 5.80
N LYS A 286 -37.30 24.61 4.94
CA LYS A 286 -37.94 24.82 3.61
C LYS A 286 -37.89 23.54 2.75
N ASN A 287 -36.87 22.72 2.94
CA ASN A 287 -36.65 21.44 2.27
C ASN A 287 -36.75 20.27 3.26
N GLU A 288 -37.66 20.33 4.23
CA GLU A 288 -37.87 19.27 5.21
C GLU A 288 -38.10 17.92 4.49
N ILE A 289 -37.50 16.86 5.03
CA ILE A 289 -37.60 15.51 4.50
C ILE A 289 -39.07 15.02 4.55
N ASN A 290 -39.57 14.47 3.47
CA ASN A 290 -40.90 13.88 3.41
C ASN A 290 -40.90 12.39 3.84
N VAL A 291 -42.10 11.84 4.05
CA VAL A 291 -42.29 10.48 4.55
C VAL A 291 -41.62 9.40 3.67
N TYR A 292 -41.61 9.57 2.36
CA TYR A 292 -41.05 8.59 1.42
C TYR A 292 -39.53 8.64 1.46
N GLN A 293 -38.93 9.82 1.54
CA GLN A 293 -37.49 10.01 1.66
C GLN A 293 -36.98 9.51 3.02
N ALA A 294 -37.69 9.81 4.10
CA ALA A 294 -37.35 9.32 5.44
C ALA A 294 -37.37 7.78 5.50
N ALA A 295 -38.35 7.14 4.85
CA ALA A 295 -38.44 5.69 4.77
C ALA A 295 -37.28 5.07 3.99
N VAL A 296 -36.70 5.74 2.96
CA VAL A 296 -35.47 5.28 2.28
C VAL A 296 -34.30 5.32 3.25
N LEU A 297 -34.06 6.45 3.93
CA LEU A 297 -32.96 6.56 4.89
C LEU A 297 -33.09 5.53 6.01
N ALA A 298 -34.28 5.36 6.56
CA ALA A 298 -34.52 4.34 7.58
C ALA A 298 -34.25 2.92 7.10
N SER A 299 -34.49 2.63 5.82
CA SER A 299 -34.22 1.33 5.21
C SER A 299 -32.73 1.01 5.04
N ILE A 300 -31.91 2.02 4.77
CA ILE A 300 -30.45 1.89 4.60
C ILE A 300 -29.78 1.44 5.90
N ILE A 301 -30.30 1.87 7.06
CA ILE A 301 -29.69 1.63 8.38
C ILE A 301 -29.33 0.15 8.61
N LYS A 302 -30.19 -0.77 8.16
CA LYS A 302 -30.00 -2.21 8.42
C LYS A 302 -28.69 -2.75 7.86
N GLN A 303 -28.30 -2.31 6.68
CA GLN A 303 -27.05 -2.66 6.01
C GLN A 303 -26.73 -1.63 4.91
N PRO A 304 -25.95 -0.59 5.23
CA PRO A 304 -25.60 0.46 4.29
C PRO A 304 -24.71 -0.02 3.13
N TYR A 305 -23.78 -0.95 3.42
CA TYR A 305 -22.77 -1.39 2.47
C TYR A 305 -22.96 -2.84 2.01
N PRO A 306 -22.52 -3.17 0.79
CA PRO A 306 -22.41 -4.56 0.33
C PRO A 306 -21.46 -5.37 1.21
N ASN A 307 -21.76 -6.67 1.37
CA ASN A 307 -20.84 -7.68 1.91
C ASN A 307 -21.01 -8.99 1.13
N ASP A 308 -20.22 -10.01 1.48
CA ASP A 308 -20.22 -11.31 0.76
C ASP A 308 -21.58 -12.00 0.70
N ALA A 309 -22.47 -11.71 1.65
CA ALA A 309 -23.78 -12.36 1.75
C ALA A 309 -24.95 -11.52 1.19
N HIS A 310 -24.81 -10.18 1.09
CA HIS A 310 -25.90 -9.28 0.73
C HIS A 310 -25.38 -7.94 0.20
N GLN A 311 -25.98 -7.45 -0.90
CA GLN A 311 -25.59 -6.19 -1.54
C GLN A 311 -26.02 -4.90 -0.79
N GLY A 312 -26.58 -5.04 0.40
CA GLY A 312 -27.04 -3.89 1.20
C GLY A 312 -28.40 -3.34 0.77
N TYR A 313 -28.83 -2.27 1.45
CA TYR A 313 -30.11 -1.58 1.22
C TYR A 313 -29.94 -0.14 0.74
N ASP A 314 -28.69 0.28 0.41
CA ASP A 314 -28.48 1.55 -0.27
C ASP A 314 -28.93 1.43 -1.73
N PRO A 315 -29.84 2.30 -2.20
CA PRO A 315 -30.39 2.24 -3.56
C PRO A 315 -29.34 2.45 -4.66
N ASN A 316 -28.18 2.98 -4.34
CA ASN A 316 -27.08 3.12 -5.27
C ASN A 316 -26.33 1.80 -5.55
N TYR A 317 -26.40 0.84 -4.62
CA TYR A 317 -25.82 -0.51 -4.76
C TYR A 317 -26.88 -1.53 -5.18
N ASN A 318 -28.05 -1.50 -4.54
CA ASN A 318 -29.13 -2.48 -4.82
C ASN A 318 -30.51 -1.86 -4.69
N LEU A 319 -31.02 -1.34 -5.82
CA LEU A 319 -32.30 -0.64 -5.85
C LEU A 319 -33.50 -1.54 -5.51
N GLU A 320 -33.50 -2.80 -5.91
CA GLU A 320 -34.65 -3.71 -5.69
C GLU A 320 -34.80 -4.08 -4.21
N GLU A 321 -33.74 -4.43 -3.54
CA GLU A 321 -33.76 -4.70 -2.10
C GLU A 321 -34.07 -3.42 -1.30
N ALA A 322 -33.53 -2.27 -1.74
CA ALA A 322 -33.85 -0.98 -1.15
C ALA A 322 -35.36 -0.67 -1.23
N LYS A 323 -35.99 -0.90 -2.39
CA LYS A 323 -37.45 -0.74 -2.57
C LYS A 323 -38.25 -1.70 -1.68
N GLY A 324 -37.89 -2.97 -1.65
CA GLY A 324 -38.57 -3.96 -0.82
C GLY A 324 -38.54 -3.59 0.67
N ARG A 325 -37.39 -3.12 1.16
CA ARG A 325 -37.31 -2.66 2.54
C ARG A 325 -37.97 -1.33 2.79
N TRP A 326 -37.99 -0.44 1.82
CA TRP A 326 -38.73 0.81 1.86
C TRP A 326 -40.25 0.56 1.97
N GLU A 327 -40.82 -0.35 1.18
CA GLU A 327 -42.22 -0.77 1.29
C GLU A 327 -42.51 -1.37 2.68
N TYR A 328 -41.63 -2.26 3.19
CA TYR A 328 -41.75 -2.76 4.56
C TYR A 328 -41.81 -1.64 5.60
N THR A 329 -40.99 -0.58 5.44
CA THR A 329 -40.96 0.57 6.34
C THR A 329 -42.29 1.35 6.28
N LEU A 330 -42.80 1.63 5.07
CA LEU A 330 -44.09 2.33 4.89
C LEU A 330 -45.27 1.51 5.42
N ASP A 331 -45.30 0.20 5.19
CA ASP A 331 -46.27 -0.72 5.75
C ASP A 331 -46.37 -0.63 7.28
N ASN A 332 -45.22 -0.53 7.92
CA ASN A 332 -45.16 -0.39 9.36
C ASN A 332 -45.59 0.99 9.81
N MET A 333 -45.19 2.07 9.09
CA MET A 333 -45.63 3.43 9.40
C MET A 333 -47.16 3.56 9.30
N LEU A 334 -47.77 2.94 8.29
CA LEU A 334 -49.23 2.87 8.16
C LEU A 334 -49.87 2.13 9.33
N LYS A 335 -49.39 0.92 9.66
CA LYS A 335 -49.91 0.10 10.78
C LYS A 335 -49.79 0.78 12.12
N MET A 336 -48.83 1.66 12.30
CA MET A 336 -48.60 2.41 13.53
C MET A 336 -49.30 3.77 13.55
N GLY A 337 -50.03 4.12 12.51
CA GLY A 337 -50.71 5.43 12.41
C GLY A 337 -49.77 6.61 12.21
N TRP A 338 -48.53 6.38 11.80
CA TRP A 338 -47.54 7.42 11.52
C TRP A 338 -47.56 7.90 10.05
N MET A 339 -48.45 7.29 9.26
CA MET A 339 -48.71 7.59 7.87
C MET A 339 -50.21 7.40 7.60
N THR A 340 -50.81 8.31 6.83
CA THR A 340 -52.22 8.15 6.45
C THR A 340 -52.39 7.17 5.31
N GLN A 341 -53.57 6.56 5.17
CA GLN A 341 -53.91 5.67 4.06
C GLN A 341 -53.76 6.41 2.72
N GLU A 342 -54.17 7.67 2.63
CA GLU A 342 -54.01 8.49 1.44
C GLU A 342 -52.54 8.68 1.05
N GLN A 343 -51.64 8.93 2.02
CA GLN A 343 -50.19 9.01 1.76
C GLN A 343 -49.65 7.64 1.29
N TYR A 344 -50.10 6.55 1.90
CA TYR A 344 -49.68 5.20 1.52
C TYR A 344 -50.11 4.85 0.09
N ASP A 345 -51.34 5.18 -0.32
CA ASP A 345 -51.86 4.90 -1.66
C ASP A 345 -51.17 5.72 -2.75
N LYS A 346 -50.72 6.93 -2.43
CA LYS A 346 -49.94 7.82 -3.30
C LYS A 346 -48.43 7.56 -3.28
N ARG A 347 -47.99 6.49 -2.60
CA ARG A 347 -46.57 6.22 -2.44
C ARG A 347 -45.83 6.03 -3.77
N ALA A 348 -44.72 6.71 -3.92
CA ALA A 348 -43.77 6.54 -5.02
C ALA A 348 -42.33 6.56 -4.47
N TYR A 349 -41.53 5.64 -4.95
CA TYR A 349 -40.14 5.60 -4.53
C TYR A 349 -39.41 6.89 -4.95
N PRO A 350 -38.82 7.64 -4.00
CA PRO A 350 -38.24 8.94 -4.30
C PRO A 350 -36.99 8.81 -5.17
N LYS A 351 -36.76 9.83 -6.00
CA LYS A 351 -35.52 9.94 -6.77
C LYS A 351 -34.33 10.17 -5.83
N VAL A 352 -33.39 9.27 -5.86
CA VAL A 352 -32.16 9.33 -5.06
C VAL A 352 -31.04 9.99 -5.89
N ASN A 353 -30.32 10.91 -5.28
CA ASN A 353 -29.10 11.45 -5.87
C ASN A 353 -28.06 10.33 -6.02
N LYS A 354 -27.47 10.23 -7.20
CA LYS A 354 -26.30 9.37 -7.38
C LYS A 354 -25.14 9.88 -6.51
N PRO A 355 -24.32 8.99 -5.95
CA PRO A 355 -23.08 9.43 -5.34
C PRO A 355 -22.35 10.33 -6.33
N SER A 356 -21.95 11.51 -5.92
CA SER A 356 -20.98 12.23 -6.72
C SER A 356 -19.74 11.35 -6.81
N LYS A 357 -19.15 11.15 -7.98
CA LYS A 357 -17.83 10.53 -8.08
C LYS A 357 -16.91 11.36 -7.18
N GLY A 358 -16.53 10.80 -6.03
CA GLY A 358 -15.87 11.56 -4.94
C GLY A 358 -16.79 12.06 -3.82
N ALA A 359 -18.00 11.48 -3.63
CA ALA A 359 -19.01 11.95 -2.66
C ALA A 359 -18.58 11.87 -1.18
N THR A 360 -17.50 11.21 -0.87
CA THR A 360 -16.91 11.20 0.46
C THR A 360 -16.16 12.50 0.78
N CYS A 361 -16.06 13.43 -0.15
CA CYS A 361 -15.33 14.65 0.09
C CYS A 361 -15.77 15.85 -0.76
N LYS A 362 -16.69 16.68 -0.26
CA LYS A 362 -17.01 18.00 -0.86
C LYS A 362 -15.82 18.99 -0.88
N THR A 363 -14.71 18.67 -0.24
CA THR A 363 -13.52 19.52 -0.11
C THR A 363 -12.21 18.75 -0.30
N CYS A 364 -12.29 17.48 -0.71
CA CYS A 364 -11.11 16.74 -1.13
C CYS A 364 -10.55 17.33 -2.40
N ALA A 365 -9.35 17.00 -2.62
CA ALA A 365 -8.51 17.22 -3.74
C ALA A 365 -9.10 16.79 -5.12
N ASP A 366 -10.41 16.58 -5.23
CA ASP A 366 -11.10 16.27 -6.48
C ASP A 366 -10.78 17.33 -7.53
N GLY A 367 -10.07 16.88 -8.57
CA GLY A 367 -9.62 17.77 -9.64
C GLY A 367 -8.40 18.63 -9.30
N LYS A 368 -7.73 18.41 -8.16
CA LYS A 368 -6.46 19.07 -7.80
C LYS A 368 -5.31 18.05 -7.75
N PRO A 369 -4.06 18.44 -8.06
CA PRO A 369 -2.90 17.57 -8.03
C PRO A 369 -2.68 16.81 -6.70
N VAL A 370 -3.11 17.41 -5.60
CA VAL A 370 -3.16 16.81 -4.25
C VAL A 370 -3.92 15.46 -4.20
N GLY A 371 -4.82 15.18 -5.15
CA GLY A 371 -5.58 13.92 -5.18
C GLY A 371 -4.68 12.68 -5.22
N MET A 372 -3.58 12.73 -5.95
CA MET A 372 -2.62 11.62 -6.00
C MET A 372 -1.86 11.46 -4.68
N ILE A 373 -1.47 12.57 -4.03
CA ILE A 373 -0.84 12.56 -2.70
C ILE A 373 -1.76 11.89 -1.68
N MET A 374 -3.06 12.14 -1.75
CA MET A 374 -4.05 11.53 -0.86
C MET A 374 -4.10 10.01 -0.95
N ARG A 375 -3.83 9.42 -2.13
CA ARG A 375 -3.75 7.95 -2.28
C ARG A 375 -2.60 7.38 -1.44
N HIS A 376 -1.45 8.05 -1.46
CA HIS A 376 -0.28 7.69 -0.65
C HIS A 376 -0.54 7.87 0.85
N VAL A 377 -1.13 9.00 1.24
CA VAL A 377 -1.51 9.25 2.64
C VAL A 377 -2.42 8.12 3.15
N LYS A 378 -3.43 7.71 2.37
CA LYS A 378 -4.31 6.59 2.75
C LYS A 378 -3.56 5.26 2.84
N PHE A 379 -2.70 4.98 1.90
CA PHE A 379 -1.87 3.78 1.91
C PHE A 379 -0.98 3.73 3.16
N GLU A 380 -0.25 4.80 3.45
CA GLU A 380 0.64 4.87 4.62
C GLU A 380 -0.13 4.80 5.94
N LEU A 381 -1.31 5.42 6.04
CA LEU A 381 -2.16 5.30 7.24
C LEU A 381 -2.55 3.85 7.51
N ARG A 382 -2.86 3.06 6.48
CA ARG A 382 -3.13 1.61 6.64
C ARG A 382 -1.90 0.85 7.10
N GLU A 383 -0.73 1.12 6.51
CA GLU A 383 0.54 0.51 6.94
C GLU A 383 0.89 0.89 8.40
N LEU A 384 0.51 2.09 8.83
CA LEU A 384 0.63 2.54 10.22
C LEU A 384 -0.43 1.94 11.16
N GLY A 385 -1.35 1.11 10.63
CA GLY A 385 -2.39 0.43 11.38
C GLY A 385 -3.64 1.27 11.65
N ILE A 386 -3.84 2.37 10.91
CA ILE A 386 -5.05 3.19 10.96
C ILE A 386 -5.97 2.73 9.82
N SER A 387 -7.04 2.02 10.17
CA SER A 387 -7.96 1.45 9.19
C SER A 387 -8.83 2.51 8.52
N GLU A 388 -9.39 2.16 7.36
CA GLU A 388 -10.37 3.00 6.67
C GLU A 388 -11.59 3.33 7.54
N GLU A 389 -12.05 2.35 8.35
CA GLU A 389 -13.14 2.57 9.29
C GLU A 389 -12.79 3.62 10.37
N GLU A 390 -11.54 3.64 10.82
CA GLU A 390 -11.07 4.64 11.78
C GLU A 390 -10.98 6.03 11.15
N LEU A 391 -10.54 6.11 9.90
CA LEU A 391 -10.53 7.36 9.14
C LEU A 391 -11.95 7.89 8.89
N GLN A 392 -12.92 7.01 8.63
CA GLN A 392 -14.33 7.39 8.47
C GLN A 392 -14.95 7.94 9.76
N LYS A 393 -14.47 7.49 10.93
CA LYS A 393 -14.87 8.06 12.22
C LYS A 393 -14.33 9.49 12.42
N GLY A 394 -13.31 9.87 11.66
CA GLY A 394 -12.73 11.20 11.65
C GLY A 394 -11.91 11.58 12.89
N GLY A 395 -11.55 12.84 12.97
CA GLY A 395 -10.78 13.40 14.08
C GLY A 395 -9.28 13.29 13.94
N TYR A 396 -8.77 12.93 12.76
CA TYR A 396 -7.35 12.91 12.50
C TYR A 396 -6.86 14.23 11.91
N THR A 397 -5.73 14.71 12.42
CA THR A 397 -4.93 15.77 11.82
C THR A 397 -3.64 15.12 11.31
N ILE A 398 -3.52 15.03 9.99
CA ILE A 398 -2.40 14.41 9.31
C ILE A 398 -1.53 15.51 8.72
N THR A 399 -0.31 15.65 9.21
CA THR A 399 0.69 16.57 8.62
C THR A 399 1.54 15.76 7.66
N THR A 400 1.56 16.17 6.40
CA THR A 400 2.38 15.54 5.36
C THR A 400 3.78 16.15 5.31
N THR A 401 4.67 15.48 4.60
CA THR A 401 6.02 15.94 4.27
C THR A 401 6.03 16.99 3.14
N ILE A 402 4.91 17.14 2.45
CA ILE A 402 4.77 17.99 1.26
C ILE A 402 5.08 19.45 1.60
N ASN A 403 6.07 19.99 0.89
CA ASN A 403 6.37 21.42 0.91
C ASN A 403 5.56 22.11 -0.20
N PRO A 404 4.69 23.09 0.13
CA PRO A 404 3.79 23.68 -0.86
C PRO A 404 4.51 24.39 -2.01
N LYS A 405 5.72 24.91 -1.78
CA LYS A 405 6.55 25.54 -2.82
C LYS A 405 7.16 24.48 -3.75
N VAL A 406 7.69 23.39 -3.19
CA VAL A 406 8.24 22.27 -3.97
C VAL A 406 7.13 21.57 -4.76
N GLN A 407 5.97 21.37 -4.15
CA GLN A 407 4.81 20.79 -4.84
C GLN A 407 4.39 21.63 -6.04
N LYS A 408 4.29 22.94 -5.84
CA LYS A 408 3.94 23.88 -6.91
C LYS A 408 4.98 23.86 -8.03
N ALA A 409 6.27 23.82 -7.71
CA ALA A 409 7.35 23.72 -8.68
C ALA A 409 7.26 22.41 -9.49
N ALA A 410 6.99 21.26 -8.84
CA ALA A 410 6.81 19.99 -9.52
C ALA A 410 5.61 20.01 -10.51
N GLU A 411 4.49 20.60 -10.09
CA GLU A 411 3.33 20.80 -10.97
C GLU A 411 3.64 21.74 -12.12
N GLN A 412 4.35 22.82 -11.88
CA GLN A 412 4.73 23.79 -12.92
C GLN A 412 5.69 23.20 -13.95
N ALA A 413 6.68 22.45 -13.52
CA ALA A 413 7.66 21.83 -14.42
C ALA A 413 7.11 20.61 -15.16
N GLY A 414 6.25 19.79 -14.51
CA GLY A 414 5.76 18.53 -15.07
C GLY A 414 4.50 18.63 -15.92
N SER A 415 3.60 19.60 -15.64
CA SER A 415 2.28 19.62 -16.28
C SER A 415 2.30 20.14 -17.71
N ARG A 416 1.66 19.40 -18.63
CA ARG A 416 1.39 19.89 -20.01
C ARG A 416 0.49 21.13 -20.04
N LEU A 417 -0.20 21.43 -18.96
CA LEU A 417 -1.11 22.57 -18.83
C LEU A 417 -0.39 23.82 -18.33
N SER A 418 0.78 23.67 -17.73
CA SER A 418 1.61 24.77 -17.24
C SER A 418 2.40 25.41 -18.39
N LYS A 419 2.37 26.76 -18.46
CA LYS A 419 3.07 27.50 -19.51
C LYS A 419 4.60 27.47 -19.36
N SER A 420 5.11 27.30 -18.16
CA SER A 420 6.55 27.18 -17.86
C SER A 420 7.09 25.79 -18.19
N SER A 421 6.22 24.76 -18.23
CA SER A 421 6.66 23.40 -18.46
C SER A 421 7.22 23.18 -19.86
N PRO A 422 8.34 22.46 -20.02
CA PRO A 422 8.81 21.98 -21.32
C PRO A 422 7.79 21.09 -22.05
N LEU A 423 6.79 20.55 -21.33
CA LEU A 423 5.66 19.78 -21.88
C LEU A 423 4.48 20.64 -22.29
N TYR A 424 4.53 21.96 -22.16
CA TYR A 424 3.40 22.82 -22.49
C TYR A 424 2.89 22.59 -23.92
N LYS A 425 1.57 22.37 -24.05
CA LYS A 425 0.90 22.10 -25.35
C LYS A 425 1.36 20.82 -26.07
N ARG A 426 2.13 19.95 -25.46
CA ARG A 426 2.48 18.64 -26.03
C ARG A 426 1.23 17.76 -26.16
N PRO A 427 1.25 16.69 -26.99
CA PRO A 427 0.09 15.82 -27.21
C PRO A 427 -0.53 15.29 -25.90
N LYS A 428 -1.85 15.19 -25.87
CA LYS A 428 -2.59 14.70 -24.68
C LYS A 428 -2.14 13.31 -24.17
N GLY A 429 -1.57 12.49 -25.04
CA GLY A 429 -1.04 11.18 -24.66
C GLY A 429 0.29 11.23 -23.91
N TYR A 430 0.96 12.39 -23.85
CA TYR A 430 2.20 12.54 -23.08
C TYR A 430 1.86 12.77 -21.61
N GLN A 431 2.57 12.08 -20.73
CA GLN A 431 2.45 12.18 -19.29
C GLN A 431 3.83 12.33 -18.67
N SER A 432 3.89 12.85 -17.46
CA SER A 432 5.15 12.92 -16.71
C SER A 432 4.93 12.63 -15.24
N ALA A 433 6.01 12.23 -14.58
CA ALA A 433 6.14 12.22 -13.13
C ALA A 433 7.35 13.06 -12.74
N VAL A 434 7.19 13.93 -11.74
CA VAL A 434 8.24 14.77 -11.15
C VAL A 434 8.20 14.57 -9.64
N ILE A 435 9.26 13.98 -9.09
CA ILE A 435 9.32 13.56 -7.70
C ILE A 435 10.57 14.13 -7.07
N GLY A 436 10.40 14.91 -6.00
CA GLY A 436 11.47 15.45 -5.18
C GLY A 436 11.46 14.84 -3.78
N ILE A 437 12.58 14.24 -3.37
CA ILE A 437 12.76 13.56 -2.08
C ILE A 437 13.95 14.21 -1.35
N ASP A 438 13.76 14.52 -0.07
CA ASP A 438 14.84 14.84 0.83
C ASP A 438 15.66 13.58 1.11
N PRO A 439 16.94 13.50 0.68
CA PRO A 439 17.73 12.29 0.78
C PRO A 439 18.08 11.89 2.20
N ASP A 440 18.16 12.86 3.14
CA ASP A 440 18.53 12.63 4.54
C ASP A 440 17.39 12.08 5.39
N THR A 441 16.16 12.27 4.93
CA THR A 441 14.97 11.91 5.71
C THR A 441 14.04 10.93 4.99
N GLY A 442 14.09 10.86 3.66
CA GLY A 442 13.13 10.14 2.84
C GLY A 442 11.79 10.87 2.67
N GLN A 443 11.67 12.10 3.16
CA GLN A 443 10.46 12.90 3.00
C GLN A 443 10.20 13.23 1.53
N VAL A 444 9.03 12.89 1.01
CA VAL A 444 8.59 13.35 -0.31
C VAL A 444 8.17 14.81 -0.19
N LEU A 445 9.00 15.70 -0.73
CA LEU A 445 8.80 17.16 -0.63
C LEU A 445 7.80 17.67 -1.67
N GLY A 446 7.78 17.04 -2.86
CA GLY A 446 6.88 17.35 -3.97
C GLY A 446 6.63 16.13 -4.83
N TYR A 447 5.40 15.98 -5.31
CA TYR A 447 4.94 14.84 -6.06
C TYR A 447 3.94 15.25 -7.14
N TYR A 448 4.34 15.14 -8.39
CA TYR A 448 3.48 15.29 -9.55
C TYR A 448 3.53 14.01 -10.39
N ALA A 449 2.39 13.47 -10.79
CA ALA A 449 2.32 12.17 -11.43
C ALA A 449 1.26 12.09 -12.54
N GLY A 450 1.07 13.18 -13.24
CA GLY A 450 0.15 13.31 -14.38
C GLY A 450 -0.86 14.43 -14.22
N ASP A 451 -1.45 14.88 -15.36
CA ASP A 451 -2.36 16.02 -15.41
C ASP A 451 -3.77 15.72 -14.86
N ASP A 452 -4.17 14.45 -14.77
CA ASP A 452 -5.50 14.04 -14.25
C ASP A 452 -5.36 13.46 -12.84
N PRO A 453 -5.70 14.24 -11.81
CA PRO A 453 -5.58 13.77 -10.41
C PRO A 453 -6.43 12.55 -10.08
N ASN A 454 -7.50 12.30 -10.85
CA ASN A 454 -8.38 11.15 -10.69
C ASN A 454 -8.01 9.99 -11.64
N GLY A 455 -7.04 10.21 -12.52
CA GLY A 455 -6.55 9.24 -13.47
C GLY A 455 -5.50 8.29 -12.92
N THR A 456 -4.68 7.74 -13.81
CA THR A 456 -3.55 6.90 -13.44
C THR A 456 -2.49 7.75 -12.73
N ASP A 457 -2.03 7.26 -11.60
CA ASP A 457 -0.86 7.78 -10.91
C ASP A 457 0.41 7.24 -11.58
N TYR A 458 1.00 8.03 -12.45
CA TYR A 458 2.19 7.62 -13.22
C TYR A 458 3.47 7.62 -12.37
N GLY A 459 3.44 8.19 -11.17
CA GLY A 459 4.58 8.20 -10.25
C GLY A 459 4.70 6.93 -9.42
N SER A 460 3.57 6.28 -9.10
CA SER A 460 3.60 5.09 -8.25
C SER A 460 2.65 3.99 -8.67
N TYR A 461 1.71 4.27 -9.57
CA TYR A 461 0.62 3.35 -9.89
C TYR A 461 -0.22 2.96 -8.68
N MET A 462 -0.33 3.88 -7.72
CA MET A 462 -1.19 3.70 -6.56
C MET A 462 -2.65 3.65 -6.98
N ALA A 463 -3.37 2.65 -6.51
CA ALA A 463 -4.81 2.52 -6.73
C ALA A 463 -5.56 3.77 -6.21
N GLY A 464 -6.69 4.10 -6.83
CA GLY A 464 -7.45 5.31 -6.51
C GLY A 464 -7.93 5.39 -5.06
N ASP A 465 -8.16 4.23 -4.43
CA ASP A 465 -8.53 4.09 -3.02
C ASP A 465 -7.32 3.98 -2.07
N GLY A 466 -6.09 4.01 -2.61
CA GLY A 466 -4.86 3.83 -1.84
C GLY A 466 -4.66 2.40 -1.34
N SER A 467 -5.30 1.39 -1.94
CA SER A 467 -5.17 -0.02 -1.49
C SER A 467 -3.81 -0.64 -1.78
N GLY A 468 -3.02 -0.07 -2.68
CA GLY A 468 -1.70 -0.54 -3.05
C GLY A 468 -1.37 -0.25 -4.52
N ILE A 469 -0.22 -0.73 -4.96
CA ILE A 469 0.24 -0.59 -6.34
C ILE A 469 -0.51 -1.59 -7.22
N VAL A 470 -1.03 -1.12 -8.37
CA VAL A 470 -1.72 -1.99 -9.33
C VAL A 470 -0.73 -2.82 -10.15
N ASP A 471 -1.08 -4.06 -10.45
CA ASP A 471 -0.21 -5.04 -11.11
C ASP A 471 0.13 -4.73 -12.58
N TYR A 472 -0.65 -3.87 -13.25
CA TYR A 472 -0.39 -3.42 -14.63
C TYR A 472 0.53 -2.20 -14.71
N GLY A 473 1.14 -1.77 -13.61
CA GLY A 473 1.94 -0.54 -13.49
C GLY A 473 3.38 -0.65 -13.97
N GLY A 474 4.15 0.35 -13.57
CA GLY A 474 5.58 0.44 -13.79
C GLY A 474 6.01 1.00 -15.15
N GLN A 475 7.21 1.59 -15.21
CA GLN A 475 7.84 2.17 -16.40
C GLN A 475 9.28 1.66 -16.51
N SER A 476 9.74 1.44 -17.74
CA SER A 476 11.12 0.99 -17.99
C SER A 476 12.11 2.13 -17.76
N PRO A 477 13.00 2.01 -16.75
CA PRO A 477 13.90 3.11 -16.36
C PRO A 477 15.01 3.37 -17.38
N GLY A 478 15.21 2.45 -18.32
CA GLY A 478 16.31 2.57 -19.27
C GLY A 478 17.63 2.78 -18.55
N SER A 479 18.50 3.57 -19.16
CA SER A 479 19.86 3.79 -18.64
C SER A 479 19.96 4.43 -17.25
N THR A 480 18.86 4.92 -16.65
CA THR A 480 18.93 5.38 -15.25
C THR A 480 19.14 4.23 -14.28
N PHE A 481 18.76 3.01 -14.64
CA PHE A 481 19.00 1.83 -13.81
C PHE A 481 20.50 1.48 -13.64
N LYS A 482 21.34 2.01 -14.52
CA LYS A 482 22.83 1.82 -14.47
C LYS A 482 23.45 2.26 -13.15
N ILE A 483 22.83 3.19 -12.42
CA ILE A 483 23.30 3.59 -11.09
C ILE A 483 23.36 2.41 -10.12
N TYR A 484 22.42 1.47 -10.20
CA TYR A 484 22.42 0.26 -9.36
C TYR A 484 23.44 -0.78 -9.86
N THR A 485 23.65 -0.86 -11.16
CA THR A 485 24.69 -1.71 -11.75
C THR A 485 26.08 -1.24 -11.35
N LEU A 486 26.29 0.09 -11.32
CA LEU A 486 27.53 0.68 -10.83
C LEU A 486 27.70 0.45 -9.33
N ALA A 487 26.65 0.64 -8.52
CA ALA A 487 26.71 0.34 -7.09
C ALA A 487 27.05 -1.14 -6.83
N ALA A 488 26.48 -2.06 -7.61
CA ALA A 488 26.82 -3.48 -7.55
C ALA A 488 28.26 -3.75 -7.99
N GLY A 489 28.71 -3.14 -9.09
CA GLY A 489 30.09 -3.28 -9.60
C GLY A 489 31.12 -2.75 -8.62
N LEU A 490 30.89 -1.57 -8.04
CA LEU A 490 31.77 -0.98 -7.01
C LEU A 490 31.87 -1.89 -5.77
N LYS A 491 30.76 -2.51 -5.38
CA LYS A 491 30.72 -3.50 -4.29
C LYS A 491 31.55 -4.75 -4.60
N GLU A 492 31.65 -5.13 -5.87
CA GLU A 492 32.48 -6.21 -6.38
C GLU A 492 33.89 -5.71 -6.79
N ASN A 493 34.31 -4.57 -6.29
CA ASN A 493 35.63 -3.98 -6.50
C ASN A 493 35.97 -3.60 -7.95
N ILE A 494 34.95 -3.30 -8.79
CA ILE A 494 35.16 -2.79 -10.15
C ILE A 494 35.42 -1.29 -10.08
N SER A 495 36.55 -0.80 -10.60
CA SER A 495 36.88 0.62 -10.67
C SER A 495 36.26 1.29 -11.90
N PHE A 496 35.99 2.61 -11.82
CA PHE A 496 35.64 3.41 -12.99
C PHE A 496 36.75 3.47 -14.05
N LYS A 497 38.00 3.14 -13.69
CA LYS A 497 39.14 3.04 -14.59
C LYS A 497 39.23 1.73 -15.35
N THR A 498 38.37 0.72 -15.01
CA THR A 498 38.35 -0.54 -15.76
C THR A 498 38.00 -0.31 -17.24
N THR A 499 38.64 -1.07 -18.12
CA THR A 499 38.46 -0.97 -19.57
C THR A 499 37.53 -2.05 -20.10
N TRP A 500 36.68 -1.70 -21.04
CA TRP A 500 35.65 -2.59 -21.60
C TRP A 500 35.67 -2.60 -23.13
N ASP A 501 35.52 -3.80 -23.72
CA ASP A 501 35.51 -4.00 -25.18
C ASP A 501 34.12 -3.73 -25.79
N GLY A 502 33.94 -2.63 -26.48
CA GLY A 502 32.72 -2.26 -27.15
C GLY A 502 32.36 -3.14 -28.36
N SER A 503 33.30 -3.93 -28.88
CA SER A 503 33.05 -4.85 -30.00
C SER A 503 32.56 -6.23 -29.58
N LYS A 504 32.65 -6.57 -28.28
CA LYS A 504 32.28 -7.88 -27.76
C LYS A 504 30.78 -8.15 -27.88
N LEU A 505 30.46 -9.24 -28.58
CA LEU A 505 29.07 -9.66 -28.79
C LEU A 505 28.52 -10.38 -27.55
N ARG A 506 27.18 -10.36 -27.38
CA ARG A 506 26.51 -11.23 -26.40
C ARG A 506 26.85 -12.70 -26.64
N PRO A 507 26.66 -13.59 -25.66
CA PRO A 507 26.87 -15.04 -25.83
C PRO A 507 26.05 -15.67 -26.97
N ASN A 508 24.92 -15.06 -27.33
CA ASN A 508 24.08 -15.46 -28.46
C ASN A 508 24.52 -14.87 -29.83
N GLY A 509 25.68 -14.22 -29.89
CA GLY A 509 26.22 -13.60 -31.11
C GLY A 509 25.61 -12.26 -31.52
N THR A 510 24.70 -11.68 -30.74
CA THR A 510 24.08 -10.39 -31.05
C THR A 510 24.90 -9.21 -30.52
N LYS A 511 24.81 -8.06 -31.22
CA LYS A 511 25.46 -6.80 -30.79
C LYS A 511 24.74 -6.20 -29.58
N ILE A 512 25.49 -5.49 -28.73
CA ILE A 512 24.94 -4.64 -27.69
C ILE A 512 24.91 -3.21 -28.22
N SER A 513 23.72 -2.68 -28.53
CA SER A 513 23.53 -1.33 -29.09
C SER A 513 23.03 -0.35 -28.03
N ASN A 514 23.20 0.95 -28.28
CA ASN A 514 22.62 2.03 -27.49
C ASN A 514 21.32 2.51 -28.13
N ALA A 515 20.42 3.07 -27.33
CA ALA A 515 19.19 3.68 -27.83
C ALA A 515 19.51 4.79 -28.86
N GLY A 516 18.94 4.71 -30.05
CA GLY A 516 19.05 5.72 -31.08
C GLY A 516 20.33 5.69 -31.94
N ALA A 517 21.23 4.70 -31.77
CA ALA A 517 22.44 4.59 -32.56
C ALA A 517 22.55 3.24 -33.25
N GLU A 518 22.61 3.23 -34.58
CA GLU A 518 22.73 2.01 -35.38
C GLU A 518 24.12 1.36 -35.28
N ASP A 519 25.20 2.12 -34.96
CA ASP A 519 26.60 1.66 -34.94
C ASP A 519 27.38 2.00 -33.66
N SER A 520 26.78 1.87 -32.51
CA SER A 520 27.30 2.43 -31.26
C SER A 520 28.17 1.51 -30.40
N ASN A 521 28.77 0.48 -31.00
CA ASN A 521 29.71 -0.39 -30.26
C ASN A 521 31.12 0.19 -30.20
N VAL A 522 31.28 1.48 -30.53
CA VAL A 522 32.60 2.11 -30.68
C VAL A 522 32.70 3.26 -29.70
N CYS A 523 33.61 3.14 -28.78
CA CYS A 523 33.99 4.24 -27.90
C CYS A 523 34.60 5.37 -28.70
N GLN A 524 34.07 6.59 -28.56
CA GLN A 524 34.58 7.80 -29.19
C GLN A 524 34.89 7.65 -30.72
N GLY A 525 33.97 7.06 -31.45
CA GLY A 525 34.01 6.99 -32.93
C GLY A 525 34.84 5.85 -33.52
N LYS A 526 36.02 5.57 -33.06
CA LYS A 526 36.89 4.52 -33.64
C LYS A 526 37.60 3.67 -32.61
N ILE A 527 37.54 4.00 -31.31
CA ILE A 527 38.29 3.30 -30.27
C ILE A 527 37.45 2.11 -29.81
N LYS A 528 38.03 0.91 -29.89
CA LYS A 528 37.38 -0.36 -29.48
C LYS A 528 37.14 -0.44 -27.98
N TYR A 529 38.00 0.14 -27.19
CA TYR A 529 38.02 0.03 -25.73
C TYR A 529 37.64 1.35 -25.07
N CYS A 530 36.80 1.29 -24.04
CA CYS A 530 36.39 2.42 -23.21
C CYS A 530 36.59 2.12 -21.74
N ASP A 531 36.95 3.10 -20.95
CA ASP A 531 36.85 3.05 -19.52
C ASP A 531 35.41 3.12 -19.05
N LEU A 532 35.14 2.67 -17.83
CA LEU A 532 33.79 2.65 -17.29
C LEU A 532 33.27 4.06 -17.00
N GLU A 533 34.14 5.02 -16.66
CA GLU A 533 33.77 6.40 -16.40
C GLU A 533 33.21 7.07 -17.68
N THR A 534 33.96 7.03 -18.75
CA THR A 534 33.52 7.52 -20.07
C THR A 534 32.23 6.83 -20.52
N SER A 535 32.16 5.51 -20.34
CA SER A 535 30.98 4.71 -20.67
C SER A 535 29.74 5.11 -19.85
N THR A 536 29.93 5.51 -18.60
CA THR A 536 28.86 5.98 -17.71
C THR A 536 28.36 7.36 -18.17
N VAL A 537 29.26 8.32 -18.41
CA VAL A 537 28.92 9.67 -18.87
C VAL A 537 28.23 9.63 -20.24
N LYS A 538 28.75 8.85 -21.17
CA LYS A 538 28.15 8.65 -22.52
C LYS A 538 26.99 7.66 -22.53
N SER A 539 26.74 7.00 -21.42
CA SER A 539 25.65 6.04 -21.26
C SER A 539 25.71 4.83 -22.20
N TYR A 540 26.93 4.32 -22.53
CA TYR A 540 27.07 3.11 -23.33
C TYR A 540 26.49 1.90 -22.62
N ASN A 541 25.91 0.91 -23.37
CA ASN A 541 25.25 -0.26 -22.79
C ASN A 541 26.20 -1.44 -22.55
N PHE A 542 27.26 -1.56 -23.38
CA PHE A 542 28.08 -2.76 -23.38
C PHE A 542 28.81 -3.04 -22.06
N PRO A 543 29.40 -2.06 -21.32
CA PRO A 543 30.02 -2.39 -20.04
C PRO A 543 29.01 -2.92 -19.03
N PHE A 544 27.83 -2.31 -18.99
CA PHE A 544 26.79 -2.66 -18.01
C PHE A 544 26.24 -4.07 -18.25
N TYR A 545 26.03 -4.46 -19.52
CA TYR A 545 25.68 -5.84 -19.84
C TYR A 545 26.72 -6.82 -19.31
N TRP A 546 28.02 -6.53 -19.57
CA TRP A 546 29.10 -7.40 -19.15
C TRP A 546 29.33 -7.38 -17.64
N ILE A 547 29.10 -6.26 -16.95
CA ILE A 547 29.09 -6.22 -15.49
C ILE A 547 28.05 -7.21 -14.97
N ALA A 548 26.78 -7.09 -15.40
CA ALA A 548 25.73 -8.01 -14.95
C ALA A 548 26.00 -9.47 -15.31
N ASN A 549 26.60 -9.73 -16.49
CA ASN A 549 26.99 -11.08 -16.90
C ASN A 549 28.09 -11.67 -15.99
N ASN A 550 29.08 -10.87 -15.63
CA ASN A 550 30.28 -11.33 -14.95
C ASN A 550 30.13 -11.39 -13.43
N ILE A 551 29.52 -10.37 -12.80
CA ILE A 551 29.22 -10.40 -11.35
C ILE A 551 27.95 -11.16 -11.01
N GLY A 552 27.02 -11.30 -11.97
CA GLY A 552 25.68 -11.85 -11.79
C GLY A 552 24.59 -10.78 -11.71
N ARG A 553 23.55 -10.95 -12.54
CA ARG A 553 22.37 -10.05 -12.57
C ARG A 553 21.62 -9.98 -11.24
N ASP A 554 21.64 -11.06 -10.46
CA ASP A 554 21.08 -11.12 -9.12
C ASP A 554 21.70 -10.08 -8.17
N LYS A 555 23.01 -9.78 -8.29
CA LYS A 555 23.67 -8.74 -7.50
C LYS A 555 23.23 -7.34 -7.93
N VAL A 556 23.00 -7.12 -9.21
CA VAL A 556 22.43 -5.84 -9.74
C VAL A 556 21.02 -5.62 -9.20
N ILE A 557 20.17 -6.65 -9.26
CA ILE A 557 18.80 -6.59 -8.71
C ILE A 557 18.82 -6.39 -7.20
N ALA A 558 19.75 -7.06 -6.49
CA ALA A 558 19.93 -6.87 -5.06
C ALA A 558 20.34 -5.44 -4.70
N ALA A 559 21.23 -4.81 -5.49
CA ALA A 559 21.60 -3.41 -5.30
C ALA A 559 20.39 -2.47 -5.50
N ALA A 560 19.58 -2.70 -6.52
CA ALA A 560 18.35 -1.94 -6.75
C ALA A 560 17.34 -2.11 -5.60
N ARG A 561 17.11 -3.35 -5.13
CA ARG A 561 16.26 -3.64 -3.98
C ARG A 561 16.78 -2.96 -2.70
N ASP A 562 18.08 -3.06 -2.44
CA ASP A 562 18.69 -2.48 -1.24
C ASP A 562 18.61 -0.95 -1.27
N ALA A 563 18.71 -0.34 -2.45
CA ALA A 563 18.46 1.08 -2.65
C ALA A 563 17.01 1.50 -2.43
N GLY A 564 16.03 0.59 -2.61
CA GLY A 564 14.63 0.88 -2.33
C GLY A 564 13.62 0.42 -3.37
N ILE A 565 14.05 -0.19 -4.48
CA ILE A 565 13.11 -0.76 -5.45
C ILE A 565 12.51 -2.06 -4.89
N ARG A 566 11.20 -2.06 -4.71
CA ARG A 566 10.45 -3.20 -4.22
C ARG A 566 9.84 -4.02 -5.34
N TYR A 567 9.29 -3.37 -6.35
CA TYR A 567 8.59 -4.04 -7.43
C TYR A 567 9.28 -3.87 -8.77
N MET A 568 9.44 -4.99 -9.46
CA MET A 568 9.87 -5.04 -10.86
C MET A 568 8.94 -5.96 -11.64
N TRP A 569 8.74 -5.66 -12.94
CA TRP A 569 7.95 -6.52 -13.82
C TRP A 569 8.85 -7.32 -14.73
N THR A 570 8.54 -8.60 -14.89
CA THR A 570 9.19 -9.46 -15.89
C THR A 570 8.81 -9.04 -17.31
N ASP A 571 9.50 -9.56 -18.32
CA ASP A 571 9.04 -9.41 -19.71
C ASP A 571 7.73 -10.14 -19.92
N GLY A 572 6.83 -9.55 -20.72
CA GLY A 572 5.54 -10.14 -21.04
C GLY A 572 5.70 -11.47 -21.79
N LYS A 573 4.99 -12.51 -21.33
CA LYS A 573 4.80 -13.78 -22.01
C LYS A 573 3.33 -13.93 -22.39
N ASP A 574 3.00 -14.93 -23.19
CA ASP A 574 1.60 -15.19 -23.64
C ASP A 574 0.60 -15.30 -22.49
N SER A 575 1.03 -15.85 -21.34
CA SER A 575 0.20 -15.94 -20.13
C SER A 575 0.03 -14.61 -19.38
N HIS A 576 1.00 -13.69 -19.52
CA HIS A 576 1.01 -12.36 -18.88
C HIS A 576 1.60 -11.33 -19.85
N PRO A 577 0.84 -10.83 -20.81
CA PRO A 577 1.36 -9.92 -21.85
C PRO A 577 1.99 -8.63 -21.34
N GLY A 578 1.62 -8.22 -20.12
CA GLY A 578 2.19 -7.07 -19.40
C GLY A 578 3.37 -7.40 -18.49
N GLY A 579 3.81 -8.67 -18.44
CA GLY A 579 4.79 -9.15 -17.45
C GLY A 579 4.15 -9.38 -16.07
N GLU A 580 4.82 -10.16 -15.23
CA GLU A 580 4.44 -10.45 -13.86
C GLU A 580 5.11 -9.45 -12.92
N MET A 581 4.36 -8.88 -11.98
CA MET A 581 4.89 -8.04 -10.91
C MET A 581 5.61 -8.90 -9.87
N VAL A 582 6.88 -8.64 -9.65
CA VAL A 582 7.74 -9.37 -8.72
C VAL A 582 8.07 -8.50 -7.53
N ASP A 583 7.67 -8.90 -6.33
CA ASP A 583 8.10 -8.27 -5.07
C ASP A 583 9.51 -8.78 -4.71
N LEU A 584 10.51 -7.94 -4.92
CA LEU A 584 11.92 -8.25 -4.68
C LEU A 584 12.25 -8.50 -3.21
N THR A 585 11.41 -8.01 -2.29
CA THR A 585 11.60 -8.23 -0.84
C THR A 585 11.15 -9.62 -0.41
N LYS A 586 10.27 -10.27 -1.18
CA LYS A 586 9.71 -11.59 -0.90
C LYS A 586 10.28 -12.69 -1.80
N THR A 587 10.90 -12.33 -2.92
CA THR A 587 11.37 -13.28 -3.91
C THR A 587 12.82 -13.66 -3.64
N ASN A 588 13.14 -14.95 -3.70
CA ASN A 588 14.50 -15.45 -3.50
C ASN A 588 15.42 -15.03 -4.67
N ALA A 589 16.62 -14.53 -4.37
CA ALA A 589 17.65 -14.13 -5.32
C ALA A 589 18.03 -15.25 -6.33
N ALA A 590 17.95 -16.53 -5.94
CA ALA A 590 18.19 -17.65 -6.85
C ALA A 590 17.20 -17.66 -8.04
N LYS A 591 15.95 -17.20 -7.85
CA LYS A 591 14.97 -17.06 -8.93
C LYS A 591 15.33 -15.93 -9.90
N TRP A 592 16.00 -14.88 -9.45
CA TRP A 592 16.46 -13.79 -10.32
C TRP A 592 17.60 -14.24 -11.23
N LYS A 593 18.44 -15.19 -10.75
CA LYS A 593 19.59 -15.74 -11.47
C LYS A 593 19.20 -16.79 -12.51
N SER A 594 18.17 -17.58 -12.25
CA SER A 594 17.82 -18.80 -13.01
C SER A 594 17.02 -18.54 -14.28
N GLY A 595 17.19 -17.47 -15.01
CA GLY A 595 16.58 -17.24 -16.33
C GLY A 595 15.06 -17.50 -16.41
N GLY A 596 14.27 -16.48 -16.53
CA GLY A 596 12.82 -16.59 -16.60
C GLY A 596 12.10 -15.42 -15.95
N TYR A 597 12.78 -14.74 -15.00
CA TYR A 597 12.32 -13.47 -14.45
C TYR A 597 13.02 -12.31 -15.14
N PHE A 598 14.36 -12.28 -15.09
CA PHE A 598 15.18 -11.19 -15.58
C PHE A 598 16.46 -11.76 -16.24
N ASP A 599 17.00 -11.07 -17.23
CA ASP A 599 18.29 -11.37 -17.83
C ASP A 599 19.26 -10.20 -17.71
N ASN A 600 20.40 -10.22 -18.44
CA ASN A 600 21.47 -9.23 -18.24
C ASN A 600 21.07 -7.82 -18.70
N GLU A 601 20.02 -7.65 -19.48
CA GLU A 601 19.44 -6.38 -19.88
C GLU A 601 18.87 -5.59 -18.69
N VAL A 602 18.67 -6.23 -17.52
CA VAL A 602 18.37 -5.54 -16.26
C VAL A 602 19.39 -4.45 -15.94
N ALA A 603 20.67 -4.66 -16.32
CA ALA A 603 21.77 -3.75 -16.04
C ALA A 603 21.60 -2.34 -16.61
N PHE A 604 20.77 -2.18 -17.64
CA PHE A 604 20.47 -0.89 -18.25
C PHE A 604 18.98 -0.59 -18.39
N GLY A 605 18.17 -1.27 -17.54
CA GLY A 605 16.79 -0.88 -17.25
C GLY A 605 15.74 -1.33 -18.25
N GLN A 606 15.88 -2.55 -18.80
CA GLN A 606 14.87 -3.17 -19.64
C GLN A 606 13.54 -3.35 -18.91
N TYR A 607 13.58 -3.72 -17.64
CA TYR A 607 12.45 -4.14 -16.85
C TYR A 607 11.80 -2.98 -16.11
N ARG A 608 10.47 -2.93 -16.10
CA ARG A 608 9.71 -1.84 -15.50
C ARG A 608 9.88 -1.79 -13.97
N VAL A 609 9.90 -0.58 -13.44
CA VAL A 609 9.98 -0.26 -12.01
C VAL A 609 8.91 0.78 -11.67
N VAL A 610 8.59 0.92 -10.38
CA VAL A 610 7.74 2.00 -9.88
C VAL A 610 8.57 3.29 -9.81
N PRO A 611 8.15 4.40 -10.45
CA PRO A 611 8.93 5.63 -10.45
C PRO A 611 9.24 6.20 -9.07
N LEU A 612 8.32 6.13 -8.12
CA LEU A 612 8.56 6.56 -6.73
C LEU A 612 9.61 5.71 -6.03
N GLU A 613 9.60 4.39 -6.26
CA GLU A 613 10.62 3.50 -5.71
C GLU A 613 12.00 3.74 -6.35
N HIS A 614 11.99 4.07 -7.65
CA HIS A 614 13.21 4.49 -8.34
C HIS A 614 13.73 5.84 -7.79
N ALA A 615 12.83 6.79 -7.51
CA ALA A 615 13.18 8.06 -6.85
C ALA A 615 13.79 7.84 -5.45
N GLN A 616 13.25 6.90 -4.67
CA GLN A 616 13.85 6.48 -3.40
C GLN A 616 15.25 5.90 -3.60
N GLY A 617 15.43 5.05 -4.63
CA GLY A 617 16.74 4.49 -4.95
C GLY A 617 17.76 5.57 -5.36
N VAL A 618 17.32 6.57 -6.12
CA VAL A 618 18.14 7.75 -6.46
C VAL A 618 18.50 8.55 -5.20
N ALA A 619 17.54 8.79 -4.31
CA ALA A 619 17.78 9.47 -3.02
C ALA A 619 18.81 8.71 -2.17
N THR A 620 18.77 7.37 -2.16
CA THR A 620 19.77 6.54 -1.48
C THR A 620 21.18 6.74 -2.03
N ILE A 621 21.33 6.84 -3.35
CA ILE A 621 22.64 7.12 -3.99
C ILE A 621 23.10 8.55 -3.66
N VAL A 622 22.21 9.55 -3.81
CA VAL A 622 22.48 10.97 -3.50
C VAL A 622 22.89 11.14 -2.03
N ASN A 623 22.31 10.35 -1.13
CA ASN A 623 22.65 10.34 0.30
C ASN A 623 23.85 9.43 0.65
N GLY A 624 24.80 9.27 -0.25
CA GLY A 624 26.02 8.51 0.03
C GLY A 624 25.82 7.05 0.45
N GLY A 625 24.69 6.42 0.03
CA GLY A 625 24.38 5.02 0.30
C GLY A 625 23.60 4.77 1.58
N VAL A 626 23.05 5.79 2.22
CA VAL A 626 22.13 5.65 3.34
C VAL A 626 20.70 5.74 2.81
N ARG A 627 19.93 4.66 2.95
CA ARG A 627 18.53 4.59 2.54
C ARG A 627 17.61 5.07 3.65
N HIS A 628 16.75 6.01 3.33
CA HIS A 628 15.55 6.35 4.07
C HIS A 628 14.33 5.96 3.25
N ASP A 629 13.32 5.36 3.86
CA ASP A 629 12.13 4.96 3.12
C ASP A 629 11.29 6.19 2.74
N ALA A 630 10.95 6.31 1.47
CA ALA A 630 10.16 7.42 0.96
C ALA A 630 8.76 7.41 1.58
N HIS A 631 8.33 8.55 2.13
CA HIS A 631 7.06 8.67 2.84
C HIS A 631 6.44 10.06 2.69
N PHE A 632 5.10 10.09 2.85
CA PHE A 632 4.29 11.31 2.73
C PHE A 632 3.75 11.81 4.07
N ILE A 633 3.78 11.00 5.13
CA ILE A 633 3.23 11.36 6.43
C ILE A 633 4.35 11.73 7.40
N LYS A 634 4.32 12.97 7.89
CA LYS A 634 5.20 13.47 8.95
C LYS A 634 4.69 13.12 10.33
N THR A 635 3.43 13.47 10.62
CA THR A 635 2.79 13.18 11.91
C THR A 635 1.31 12.92 11.73
N VAL A 636 0.78 12.03 12.56
CA VAL A 636 -0.65 11.81 12.71
C VAL A 636 -1.04 12.14 14.14
N LYS A 637 -2.00 13.05 14.30
CA LYS A 637 -2.63 13.37 15.58
C LYS A 637 -4.06 12.91 15.55
N LYS A 638 -4.58 12.48 16.69
CA LYS A 638 -6.00 12.18 16.89
C LYS A 638 -6.57 13.13 17.92
N ARG A 639 -7.73 13.70 17.61
CA ARG A 639 -8.50 14.49 18.55
C ARG A 639 -9.32 13.56 19.41
N ASP A 640 -9.18 13.66 20.73
CA ASP A 640 -10.06 13.00 21.68
C ASP A 640 -11.45 13.63 21.62
N SER A 641 -12.47 12.80 21.41
CA SER A 641 -13.85 13.26 21.22
C SER A 641 -14.47 13.89 22.47
N ASN A 642 -13.98 13.50 23.65
CA ASN A 642 -14.54 13.95 24.93
C ASN A 642 -13.89 15.25 25.42
N THR A 643 -12.58 15.37 25.22
CA THR A 643 -11.80 16.51 25.73
C THR A 643 -11.47 17.55 24.65
N GLY A 644 -11.65 17.21 23.37
CA GLY A 644 -11.26 18.04 22.23
C GLY A 644 -9.75 18.21 22.07
N LYS A 645 -8.94 17.59 22.92
CA LYS A 645 -7.46 17.69 22.87
C LYS A 645 -6.90 16.78 21.78
N GLU A 646 -5.88 17.27 21.06
CA GLU A 646 -5.15 16.47 20.09
C GLU A 646 -3.95 15.78 20.72
N ALA A 647 -3.78 14.48 20.45
CA ALA A 647 -2.60 13.71 20.83
C ALA A 647 -1.92 13.14 19.57
N THR A 648 -0.59 13.15 19.56
CA THR A 648 0.18 12.50 18.48
C THR A 648 0.08 10.99 18.65
N VAL A 649 -0.41 10.30 17.61
CA VAL A 649 -0.55 8.84 17.58
C VAL A 649 0.52 8.16 16.73
N LYS A 650 1.04 8.86 15.72
CA LYS A 650 2.14 8.39 14.87
C LYS A 650 3.06 9.55 14.51
N THR A 651 4.34 9.22 14.34
CA THR A 651 5.37 10.13 13.84
C THR A 651 6.21 9.38 12.82
N GLU A 652 6.73 10.08 11.82
CA GLU A 652 7.63 9.55 10.80
C GLU A 652 8.85 8.83 11.40
N ASN A 653 9.37 7.86 10.67
CA ASN A 653 10.58 7.14 11.03
C ASN A 653 11.76 7.65 10.20
N LEU A 654 12.61 8.45 10.79
CA LEU A 654 13.80 9.04 10.14
C LEU A 654 15.07 8.15 10.26
N LYS A 655 14.92 6.89 10.66
CA LYS A 655 16.05 6.00 10.81
C LYS A 655 16.57 5.54 9.45
N GLY A 656 17.74 6.03 9.05
CA GLY A 656 18.44 5.60 7.86
C GLY A 656 19.06 4.20 8.00
N LYS A 657 19.22 3.52 6.89
CA LYS A 657 19.89 2.23 6.77
C LYS A 657 21.05 2.35 5.78
N LYS A 658 22.28 2.20 6.25
CA LYS A 658 23.45 2.10 5.35
C LYS A 658 23.30 0.84 4.49
N VAL A 659 23.24 0.99 3.18
CA VAL A 659 23.09 -0.09 2.20
C VAL A 659 24.28 -0.16 1.23
N PHE A 660 24.96 0.98 1.00
CA PHE A 660 26.20 1.06 0.23
C PHE A 660 27.31 1.72 1.04
N ASP A 661 28.54 1.56 0.60
CA ASP A 661 29.68 2.22 1.21
C ASP A 661 29.80 3.67 0.74
N ALA A 662 30.08 4.59 1.67
CA ALA A 662 30.11 6.03 1.39
C ALA A 662 31.22 6.42 0.40
N ALA A 663 32.42 5.78 0.48
CA ALA A 663 33.50 6.06 -0.46
C ALA A 663 33.15 5.58 -1.88
N GLN A 664 32.51 4.42 -1.99
CA GLN A 664 32.01 3.94 -3.30
C GLN A 664 30.93 4.88 -3.87
N MET A 665 30.04 5.42 -3.02
CA MET A 665 29.02 6.37 -3.48
C MET A 665 29.62 7.73 -3.83
N SER A 666 30.59 8.25 -3.08
CA SER A 666 31.28 9.50 -3.47
C SER A 666 31.97 9.35 -4.83
N ASN A 667 32.56 8.17 -5.13
CA ASN A 667 33.12 7.89 -6.43
C ASN A 667 32.04 7.89 -7.53
N LEU A 668 30.89 7.24 -7.28
CA LEU A 668 29.75 7.24 -8.21
C LEU A 668 29.18 8.64 -8.44
N LEU A 669 28.98 9.42 -7.38
CA LEU A 669 28.45 10.78 -7.45
C LEU A 669 29.44 11.70 -8.21
N GLY A 670 30.76 11.53 -8.00
CA GLY A 670 31.78 12.25 -8.75
C GLY A 670 31.67 12.02 -10.27
N VAL A 671 31.45 10.77 -10.70
CA VAL A 671 31.20 10.47 -12.13
C VAL A 671 29.85 11.02 -12.59
N MET A 672 28.81 10.90 -11.78
CA MET A 672 27.48 11.41 -12.11
C MET A 672 27.44 12.96 -12.22
N SER A 673 28.33 13.69 -11.55
CA SER A 673 28.42 15.15 -11.64
C SER A 673 28.88 15.67 -13.02
N GLU A 674 29.54 14.82 -13.79
CA GLU A 674 29.97 15.16 -15.15
C GLU A 674 28.81 15.08 -16.17
N ILE A 675 27.73 14.41 -15.85
CA ILE A 675 26.62 14.19 -16.79
C ILE A 675 25.83 15.45 -17.05
N PRO A 676 25.38 16.25 -16.06
CA PRO A 676 24.71 17.52 -16.32
C PRO A 676 25.59 18.46 -17.15
N LYS A 677 26.87 18.50 -16.89
CA LYS A 677 27.85 19.31 -17.67
C LYS A 677 27.93 18.82 -19.11
N SER A 678 28.01 17.53 -19.35
CA SER A 678 28.14 16.95 -20.69
C SER A 678 26.87 17.02 -21.53
N GLN A 679 25.73 17.26 -20.90
CA GLN A 679 24.40 17.31 -21.53
C GLN A 679 23.79 18.70 -21.53
N ASP A 680 24.54 19.72 -21.07
CA ASP A 680 24.15 21.13 -21.02
C ASP A 680 22.93 21.41 -20.12
N HIS A 681 22.85 20.71 -18.99
CA HIS A 681 21.79 20.83 -17.96
C HIS A 681 22.37 21.15 -16.58
N ARG A 682 23.30 22.12 -16.52
CA ARG A 682 23.85 22.65 -15.28
C ARG A 682 22.86 23.60 -14.64
N ILE A 683 22.74 23.51 -13.32
CA ILE A 683 21.94 24.47 -12.56
C ILE A 683 22.57 25.88 -12.73
N SER A 684 21.76 26.85 -13.08
CA SER A 684 22.20 28.20 -13.52
C SER A 684 23.00 28.95 -12.48
N ASP A 685 22.75 28.72 -11.19
CA ASP A 685 23.52 29.35 -10.10
C ASP A 685 24.90 28.70 -9.88
N GLY A 686 25.23 27.64 -10.62
CA GLY A 686 26.53 26.96 -10.57
C GLY A 686 26.72 26.02 -9.39
N ARG A 687 25.64 25.65 -8.65
CA ARG A 687 25.71 24.61 -7.59
C ARG A 687 26.04 23.26 -8.17
N GLN A 688 26.63 22.40 -7.35
CA GLN A 688 26.87 21.01 -7.71
C GLN A 688 25.56 20.25 -7.91
N SER A 689 25.53 19.46 -8.96
CA SER A 689 24.41 18.55 -9.25
C SER A 689 24.91 17.25 -9.87
N VAL A 690 24.20 16.18 -9.67
CA VAL A 690 24.49 14.85 -10.21
C VAL A 690 23.30 14.36 -11.01
N ALA A 691 23.55 13.64 -12.12
CA ALA A 691 22.45 13.10 -12.89
C ALA A 691 22.76 11.79 -13.62
N LYS A 692 21.71 11.14 -14.12
CA LYS A 692 21.75 10.07 -15.10
C LYS A 692 20.53 10.15 -16.00
N SER A 693 20.75 10.20 -17.31
CA SER A 693 19.69 10.11 -18.32
C SER A 693 19.32 8.64 -18.60
N GLY A 694 18.07 8.40 -18.94
CA GLY A 694 17.53 7.10 -19.35
C GLY A 694 16.59 7.22 -20.55
N THR A 695 16.65 6.24 -21.43
CA THR A 695 15.77 6.13 -22.59
C THR A 695 15.45 4.66 -22.84
N TRP A 696 14.18 4.35 -22.98
CA TRP A 696 13.71 3.03 -23.37
C TRP A 696 13.00 3.13 -24.72
N GLU A 697 13.36 2.21 -25.64
CA GLU A 697 12.86 2.24 -27.01
C GLU A 697 11.49 1.59 -27.13
N PHE A 698 10.61 2.23 -27.91
CA PHE A 698 9.31 1.69 -28.26
C PHE A 698 9.11 1.77 -29.79
N LYS A 699 9.04 0.61 -30.43
CA LYS A 699 8.98 0.49 -31.90
C LYS A 699 10.20 1.17 -32.56
N LYS A 700 9.95 2.19 -33.41
CA LYS A 700 10.99 2.98 -34.10
C LYS A 700 11.31 4.29 -33.38
N GLY A 701 10.82 4.51 -32.18
CA GLY A 701 11.03 5.71 -31.37
C GLY A 701 11.30 5.38 -29.92
N ASN A 702 11.15 6.34 -29.03
CA ASN A 702 11.32 6.19 -27.60
C ASN A 702 9.97 6.23 -26.89
N GLY A 703 9.75 5.39 -25.88
CA GLY A 703 8.49 5.23 -25.15
C GLY A 703 8.56 5.78 -23.74
N ASP A 704 9.70 5.59 -23.07
CA ASP A 704 9.98 6.10 -21.72
C ASP A 704 11.29 6.85 -21.73
N THR A 705 11.29 8.04 -21.17
CA THR A 705 12.48 8.90 -21.08
C THR A 705 12.60 9.46 -19.67
N TRP A 706 13.82 9.46 -19.14
CA TRP A 706 14.07 9.75 -17.73
C TRP A 706 15.28 10.66 -17.55
N TYR A 707 15.20 11.48 -16.47
CA TYR A 707 16.38 12.17 -15.93
C TYR A 707 16.31 12.12 -14.42
N VAL A 708 17.33 11.54 -13.79
CA VAL A 708 17.34 11.30 -12.35
C VAL A 708 18.66 11.76 -11.74
N GLY A 709 18.65 12.18 -10.49
CA GLY A 709 19.82 12.67 -9.77
C GLY A 709 19.42 13.70 -8.74
N GLY A 710 20.08 14.87 -8.71
CA GLY A 710 19.70 15.95 -7.81
C GLY A 710 20.86 16.81 -7.35
N ILE A 711 20.59 17.53 -6.30
CA ILE A 711 21.52 18.34 -5.50
C ILE A 711 21.59 17.74 -4.08
N PRO A 712 22.55 18.09 -3.24
CA PRO A 712 22.65 17.50 -1.89
C PRO A 712 21.34 17.55 -1.09
N GLN A 713 20.60 18.67 -1.16
CA GLN A 713 19.36 18.87 -0.41
C GLN A 713 18.12 18.16 -1.00
N MET A 714 18.16 17.72 -2.27
CA MET A 714 16.99 17.11 -2.91
C MET A 714 17.38 16.17 -4.04
N ALA A 715 17.02 14.92 -3.90
CA ALA A 715 17.01 13.95 -5.00
C ALA A 715 15.78 14.16 -5.88
N VAL A 716 15.97 14.16 -7.20
CA VAL A 716 14.91 14.43 -8.17
C VAL A 716 14.85 13.32 -9.20
N THR A 717 13.64 12.84 -9.46
CA THR A 717 13.36 11.89 -10.53
C THR A 717 12.28 12.44 -11.45
N VAL A 718 12.61 12.54 -12.72
CA VAL A 718 11.70 12.93 -13.79
C VAL A 718 11.52 11.78 -14.76
N TRP A 719 10.28 11.46 -15.06
CA TRP A 719 9.88 10.57 -16.13
C TRP A 719 8.95 11.30 -17.10
N VAL A 720 9.12 11.05 -18.37
CA VAL A 720 8.19 11.44 -19.44
C VAL A 720 7.91 10.23 -20.31
N GLY A 721 6.63 9.93 -20.49
CA GLY A 721 6.17 8.77 -21.22
C GLY A 721 4.79 8.93 -21.82
N GLY A 722 4.23 7.85 -22.32
CA GLY A 722 2.90 7.81 -22.91
C GLY A 722 1.87 7.16 -22.01
N ALA A 723 0.64 7.62 -22.08
CA ALA A 723 -0.50 6.93 -21.48
C ALA A 723 -0.57 5.49 -22.02
N GLY A 724 -0.36 4.49 -21.13
CA GLY A 724 -0.38 3.07 -21.48
C GLY A 724 0.83 2.57 -22.28
N ASN A 725 1.99 3.21 -22.18
CA ASN A 725 3.27 2.82 -22.81
C ASN A 725 3.18 2.60 -24.35
N LYS A 726 2.29 3.30 -25.02
CA LYS A 726 1.99 3.08 -26.44
C LYS A 726 2.27 4.27 -27.34
N VAL A 727 3.02 5.26 -26.85
CA VAL A 727 3.28 6.52 -27.56
C VAL A 727 4.76 6.63 -27.90
N GLN A 728 5.07 6.94 -29.16
CA GLN A 728 6.41 7.35 -29.53
C GLN A 728 6.61 8.82 -29.16
N LEU A 729 7.53 9.09 -28.27
CA LEU A 729 7.84 10.43 -27.78
C LEU A 729 8.69 11.21 -28.80
N LYS A 730 8.31 12.45 -28.99
CA LYS A 730 9.02 13.38 -29.89
C LYS A 730 9.30 14.69 -29.18
N GLU A 731 10.42 15.31 -29.50
CA GLU A 731 10.75 16.67 -29.09
C GLU A 731 9.88 17.71 -29.86
N ALA A 732 9.99 18.99 -29.49
CA ALA A 732 9.21 20.06 -30.10
C ALA A 732 9.49 20.23 -31.58
N ASP A 733 10.71 19.97 -32.02
CA ASP A 733 11.16 19.99 -33.40
C ASP A 733 10.76 18.75 -34.23
N GLY A 734 10.10 17.75 -33.56
CA GLY A 734 9.67 16.50 -34.18
C GLY A 734 10.71 15.37 -34.11
N GLY A 735 11.93 15.63 -33.58
CA GLY A 735 12.96 14.63 -33.32
C GLY A 735 12.53 13.60 -32.26
N LYS A 736 13.28 12.50 -32.10
CA LYS A 736 13.07 11.55 -31.05
C LYS A 736 13.37 12.21 -29.69
N MET A 737 12.49 12.02 -28.69
CA MET A 737 12.77 12.48 -27.33
C MET A 737 13.71 11.51 -26.65
N PHE A 738 14.78 12.04 -26.06
CA PHE A 738 15.73 11.30 -25.23
C PHE A 738 15.66 11.79 -23.77
N GLY A 739 16.19 11.01 -22.85
CA GLY A 739 16.24 11.40 -21.43
C GLY A 739 16.99 12.71 -21.18
N SER A 740 18.01 13.01 -22.02
CA SER A 740 18.78 14.27 -22.01
C SER A 740 18.11 15.45 -22.70
N GLY A 741 16.87 15.33 -23.19
CA GLY A 741 16.08 16.41 -23.77
C GLY A 741 15.02 16.91 -22.80
N THR A 742 13.73 16.80 -23.20
CA THR A 742 12.59 17.28 -22.40
C THR A 742 12.62 16.84 -20.92
N PRO A 743 12.93 15.57 -20.54
CA PRO A 743 13.01 15.19 -19.10
C PRO A 743 14.11 15.94 -18.35
N ALA A 744 15.27 16.16 -18.97
CA ALA A 744 16.37 16.91 -18.35
C ALA A 744 16.00 18.38 -18.17
N ALA A 745 15.34 19.00 -19.14
CA ALA A 745 14.84 20.36 -19.01
C ALA A 745 13.79 20.50 -17.90
N ILE A 746 12.91 19.52 -17.70
CA ILE A 746 11.97 19.50 -16.57
C ILE A 746 12.71 19.37 -15.24
N TRP A 747 13.73 18.54 -15.17
CA TRP A 747 14.55 18.32 -13.98
C TRP A 747 15.29 19.62 -13.57
N GLU A 748 15.88 20.30 -14.53
CA GLU A 748 16.57 21.57 -14.35
C GLU A 748 15.60 22.66 -13.87
N GLU A 749 14.50 22.91 -14.59
CA GLU A 749 13.45 23.87 -14.25
C GLU A 749 12.90 23.63 -12.85
N PHE A 750 12.67 22.34 -12.48
CA PHE A 750 12.16 21.98 -11.16
C PHE A 750 13.16 22.35 -10.04
N ILE A 751 14.43 21.99 -10.19
CA ILE A 751 15.45 22.28 -9.19
C ILE A 751 15.64 23.80 -9.07
N GLU A 752 15.79 24.52 -10.19
CA GLU A 752 15.99 25.97 -10.19
C GLU A 752 14.83 26.68 -9.51
N THR A 753 13.58 26.31 -9.86
CA THR A 753 12.40 26.89 -9.21
C THR A 753 12.39 26.63 -7.70
N VAL A 754 12.74 25.41 -7.26
CA VAL A 754 12.77 25.05 -5.83
C VAL A 754 13.85 25.83 -5.09
N VAL A 755 15.04 25.89 -5.65
CA VAL A 755 16.18 26.61 -5.08
C VAL A 755 15.85 28.08 -4.91
N ASP A 756 15.27 28.71 -5.93
CA ASP A 756 14.85 30.09 -5.90
C ASP A 756 13.74 30.36 -4.89
N GLU A 757 12.73 29.51 -4.87
CA GLU A 757 11.58 29.68 -3.96
C GLU A 757 11.92 29.43 -2.49
N LEU A 758 12.84 28.50 -2.20
CA LEU A 758 13.24 28.15 -0.84
C LEU A 758 14.47 28.91 -0.35
N LYS A 759 15.21 29.56 -1.28
CA LYS A 759 16.46 30.26 -1.00
C LYS A 759 17.50 29.36 -0.34
N TRP A 760 17.63 28.14 -0.87
CA TRP A 760 18.60 27.19 -0.36
C TRP A 760 20.03 27.62 -0.64
N ASP A 761 20.87 27.54 0.36
CA ASP A 761 22.31 27.76 0.23
C ASP A 761 22.90 26.66 -0.70
N LYS A 762 24.08 26.97 -1.27
CA LYS A 762 24.82 25.98 -2.05
C LYS A 762 25.46 24.98 -1.11
N GLU A 763 25.21 23.73 -1.36
CA GLU A 763 25.88 22.60 -0.71
C GLU A 763 26.61 21.77 -1.75
N GLU A 764 27.67 21.09 -1.35
CA GLU A 764 28.49 20.25 -2.21
C GLU A 764 28.38 18.80 -1.77
N PHE A 765 28.49 17.88 -2.75
CA PHE A 765 28.65 16.46 -2.46
C PHE A 765 30.03 16.23 -1.85
N PRO A 766 30.22 15.11 -1.10
CA PRO A 766 31.53 14.73 -0.60
C PRO A 766 32.55 14.59 -1.74
N ASP A 767 33.80 14.96 -1.48
CA ASP A 767 34.88 14.79 -2.42
C ASP A 767 34.95 13.36 -2.96
N ARG A 768 35.22 13.24 -4.25
CA ARG A 768 35.32 11.94 -4.91
C ARG A 768 36.48 11.14 -4.36
N ILE A 769 36.21 9.96 -3.84
CA ILE A 769 37.19 8.97 -3.40
C ILE A 769 37.24 7.86 -4.43
N GLU A 770 38.34 7.75 -5.20
CA GLU A 770 38.51 6.66 -6.16
C GLU A 770 38.53 5.30 -5.44
N THR A 771 37.71 4.38 -5.88
CA THR A 771 37.54 3.03 -5.30
C THR A 771 37.51 1.98 -6.39
N GLY A 772 37.78 0.75 -6.04
CA GLY A 772 37.79 -0.39 -6.93
C GLY A 772 39.15 -0.64 -7.57
N ASP A 773 39.27 -1.82 -8.16
CA ASP A 773 40.49 -2.30 -8.86
C ASP A 773 40.39 -1.97 -10.35
N PRO A 774 41.29 -1.15 -10.91
CA PRO A 774 41.34 -0.84 -12.34
C PRO A 774 41.61 -2.09 -13.21
N ASP A 775 42.27 -3.10 -12.64
CA ASP A 775 42.65 -4.36 -13.30
C ASP A 775 41.66 -5.50 -12.93
N SER A 776 40.48 -5.17 -12.45
CA SER A 776 39.45 -6.12 -12.03
C SER A 776 39.26 -7.25 -13.06
N GLU A 777 39.26 -8.50 -12.62
CA GLU A 777 39.04 -9.70 -13.44
C GLU A 777 37.64 -9.70 -14.14
N TYR A 778 36.74 -8.90 -13.68
CA TYR A 778 35.42 -8.73 -14.29
C TYR A 778 35.42 -7.82 -15.53
N ALA A 779 36.49 -7.03 -15.72
CA ALA A 779 36.64 -6.21 -16.91
C ALA A 779 37.02 -7.10 -18.14
N ASN A 780 36.64 -6.65 -19.33
CA ASN A 780 36.84 -7.47 -20.52
C ASN A 780 37.57 -6.72 -21.65
N GLY A 781 38.12 -5.55 -21.39
CA GLY A 781 38.80 -4.68 -22.34
C GLY A 781 40.32 -4.74 -22.26
N GLN A 782 40.88 -5.54 -21.41
CA GLN A 782 42.32 -5.76 -21.38
C GLN A 782 42.71 -6.75 -22.46
N GLU A 783 43.66 -6.39 -23.33
CA GLU A 783 44.33 -7.38 -24.18
C GLU A 783 45.09 -8.31 -23.25
N PRO A 784 45.03 -9.64 -23.45
CA PRO A 784 45.91 -10.54 -22.71
C PRO A 784 47.36 -10.09 -22.98
N PRO A 785 48.21 -10.03 -21.95
CA PRO A 785 49.59 -9.67 -22.15
C PRO A 785 50.15 -10.57 -23.28
N PRO A 786 50.92 -10.02 -24.22
CA PRO A 786 51.50 -10.83 -25.27
C PRO A 786 52.20 -12.01 -24.61
N PRO A 787 52.05 -13.25 -25.14
CA PRO A 787 52.72 -14.40 -24.55
C PRO A 787 54.20 -14.04 -24.45
N PRO A 788 54.85 -14.38 -23.33
CA PRO A 788 56.26 -14.10 -23.15
C PRO A 788 56.98 -14.61 -24.40
N PRO A 789 57.93 -13.83 -24.97
CA PRO A 789 58.59 -14.23 -26.21
C PRO A 789 59.14 -15.64 -25.98
N VAL A 790 58.73 -16.57 -26.82
CA VAL A 790 59.22 -17.93 -26.81
C VAL A 790 60.72 -17.76 -27.04
N GLN A 791 61.50 -17.98 -26.01
CA GLN A 791 62.90 -18.08 -26.17
C GLN A 791 63.13 -19.33 -27.06
N THR A 792 63.20 -19.11 -28.35
CA THR A 792 63.70 -20.07 -29.29
C THR A 792 65.16 -20.23 -28.90
N GLU A 793 65.46 -21.27 -28.16
CA GLU A 793 66.84 -21.77 -28.06
C GLU A 793 67.23 -22.01 -29.50
N ASP A 794 68.20 -21.21 -29.98
CA ASP A 794 68.80 -21.38 -31.29
C ASP A 794 69.59 -22.70 -31.27
N PRO A 795 69.17 -23.74 -32.02
CA PRO A 795 69.83 -25.06 -31.97
C PRO A 795 71.25 -24.96 -32.45
N ASN A 796 71.65 -23.84 -33.03
CA ASN A 796 73.00 -23.62 -33.50
C ASN A 796 74.05 -23.12 -32.46
N GLN A 797 73.56 -22.53 -31.33
CA GLN A 797 74.46 -22.04 -30.29
C GLN A 797 75.19 -23.19 -29.56
N ASN A 798 74.50 -24.33 -29.36
CA ASN A 798 75.15 -25.46 -28.73
C ASN A 798 76.17 -26.20 -29.63
N GLN A 799 75.99 -26.21 -30.93
CA GLN A 799 76.94 -26.79 -31.86
C GLN A 799 78.24 -26.03 -32.02
N VAL A 800 78.13 -24.67 -31.85
CA VAL A 800 79.35 -23.82 -31.92
C VAL A 800 80.22 -23.93 -30.69
N CYS A 801 79.67 -24.11 -29.51
CA CYS A 801 80.38 -24.30 -28.26
C CYS A 801 81.00 -25.71 -28.13
N GLU A 802 80.41 -26.74 -28.76
CA GLU A 802 81.04 -28.08 -28.84
C GLU A 802 82.20 -28.17 -29.84
N GLN A 803 82.14 -27.40 -30.94
CA GLN A 803 83.27 -27.42 -31.93
C GLN A 803 84.41 -26.45 -31.61
N PHE A 804 84.19 -25.41 -30.82
CA PHE A 804 85.21 -24.42 -30.47
C PHE A 804 85.13 -24.00 -28.98
N PRO A 805 85.62 -24.85 -28.04
CA PRO A 805 85.51 -24.60 -26.60
C PRO A 805 86.26 -23.31 -26.14
N VAL A 806 87.23 -22.84 -26.94
CA VAL A 806 88.06 -21.64 -26.60
C VAL A 806 87.30 -20.31 -26.82
N LEU A 807 86.20 -20.30 -27.56
CA LEU A 807 85.45 -19.08 -27.81
C LEU A 807 84.40 -18.77 -26.75
N CYS A 808 84.12 -19.72 -25.88
CA CYS A 808 83.13 -19.60 -24.79
C CYS A 808 83.78 -19.38 -23.38
N GLN A 809 85.16 -19.30 -23.30
CA GLN A 809 85.83 -18.94 -22.05
C GLN A 809 86.18 -17.46 -21.99
N GLY A 810 85.24 -16.67 -21.52
CA GLY A 810 85.58 -15.25 -21.32
C GLY A 810 84.40 -14.34 -20.94
N GLN A 811 83.54 -14.77 -20.00
CA GLN A 811 82.80 -13.84 -19.15
C GLN A 811 82.40 -14.48 -17.84
N GLY A 812 83.16 -14.20 -16.77
CA GLY A 812 82.89 -14.55 -15.43
C GLY A 812 81.66 -13.79 -14.92
N GLY A 813 80.54 -14.42 -14.92
CA GLY A 813 79.30 -13.89 -14.30
C GLY A 813 78.93 -14.85 -13.17
N GLN A 814 78.78 -14.31 -11.97
CA GLN A 814 78.56 -14.98 -10.72
C GLN A 814 77.39 -15.97 -10.83
N GLN A 815 77.60 -17.20 -10.35
CA GLN A 815 76.51 -18.17 -10.11
C GLN A 815 75.57 -17.62 -9.01
N PRO A 816 74.24 -17.69 -9.20
CA PRO A 816 73.32 -17.59 -8.08
C PRO A 816 73.24 -18.97 -7.38
N ASP A 817 73.36 -18.92 -6.08
CA ASP A 817 73.34 -19.98 -5.10
C ASP A 817 72.03 -20.81 -5.21
N GLN A 818 72.18 -22.14 -5.20
CA GLN A 818 71.01 -23.03 -5.18
C GLN A 818 70.38 -22.99 -3.80
N GLY A 819 69.25 -22.29 -3.69
CA GLY A 819 68.35 -22.30 -2.51
C GLY A 819 67.57 -23.61 -2.42
N GLN A 820 67.70 -24.23 -1.29
CA GLN A 820 67.08 -25.46 -0.85
C GLN A 820 65.57 -25.39 -0.85
N GLN A 821 64.92 -26.54 -1.12
CA GLN A 821 63.51 -26.79 -0.92
C GLN A 821 63.05 -26.42 0.51
N PRO A 822 61.82 -25.83 0.72
CA PRO A 822 61.23 -25.68 2.03
C PRO A 822 60.55 -26.98 2.47
N GLY A 823 60.95 -27.47 3.62
CA GLY A 823 60.33 -28.58 4.35
C GLY A 823 59.05 -28.16 5.01
N GLN A 824 58.23 -29.17 5.20
CA GLN A 824 56.95 -29.12 5.88
C GLN A 824 57.00 -28.61 7.33
N GLY A 825 56.03 -27.83 7.68
CA GLY A 825 55.29 -27.93 8.93
C GLY A 825 55.86 -27.34 10.18
N GLN A 826 55.15 -26.49 10.79
CA GLN A 826 54.66 -26.65 12.17
C GLN A 826 53.89 -25.41 12.60
N GLN A 827 52.75 -25.65 13.23
CA GLN A 827 51.87 -24.63 13.87
C GLN A 827 52.66 -23.81 14.90
N PRO A 828 52.37 -22.52 15.03
CA PRO A 828 52.83 -21.76 16.19
C PRO A 828 51.79 -21.83 17.31
N GLY A 829 52.28 -22.09 18.50
CA GLY A 829 51.55 -22.13 19.74
C GLY A 829 51.13 -20.77 20.25
N GLN A 830 50.22 -20.85 21.18
CA GLN A 830 49.68 -19.78 21.99
C GLN A 830 50.76 -18.92 22.67
N GLY A 831 50.64 -17.61 22.59
CA GLY A 831 51.44 -16.64 23.32
C GLY A 831 50.58 -15.46 23.78
N GLN A 832 50.26 -15.53 25.06
CA GLN A 832 50.12 -14.53 26.15
C GLN A 832 49.75 -13.07 25.81
N GLN A 833 48.68 -12.63 26.48
CA GLN A 833 48.29 -11.23 26.70
C GLN A 833 49.38 -10.42 27.43
N PRO A 834 49.51 -9.14 27.18
CA PRO A 834 50.07 -8.18 28.11
C PRO A 834 48.99 -7.30 28.74
N GLY A 835 49.31 -6.96 29.98
CA GLY A 835 48.45 -6.43 31.01
C GLY A 835 48.01 -4.98 30.87
N GLN A 836 47.14 -4.68 31.80
CA GLN A 836 46.54 -3.41 32.16
C GLN A 836 47.55 -2.29 32.42
N GLY A 837 47.30 -1.12 31.88
CA GLY A 837 47.95 0.15 32.23
C GLY A 837 46.93 1.24 32.51
N GLN A 838 46.79 1.58 33.72
CA GLN A 838 46.34 2.69 34.53
C GLN A 838 45.87 3.99 33.81
N GLN A 839 44.76 4.50 34.32
CA GLN A 839 44.27 5.86 34.22
C GLN A 839 45.18 6.88 34.95
N PRO A 840 45.21 8.13 34.56
CA PRO A 840 45.34 9.27 35.45
C PRO A 840 44.10 10.19 35.32
N GLY A 841 43.39 10.54 36.37
CA GLY A 841 43.76 11.56 37.33
C GLY A 841 42.99 12.87 37.03
N GLN A 842 41.92 13.11 37.83
CA GLN A 842 41.13 14.32 37.87
C GLN A 842 42.00 15.55 38.23
N GLY A 843 41.75 16.68 37.55
CA GLY A 843 42.22 18.01 37.95
C GLY A 843 41.08 18.99 37.88
N GLN A 844 40.61 19.39 39.06
CA GLN A 844 39.72 20.54 39.28
C GLN A 844 40.51 21.85 39.11
N GLY A 845 39.90 22.85 38.48
CA GLY A 845 40.37 24.23 38.47
C GLY A 845 39.19 25.19 38.35
N GLN A 846 38.83 25.79 39.47
CA GLN A 846 37.91 26.92 39.57
C GLN A 846 38.58 28.21 39.03
N GLY A 847 37.83 29.06 38.41
CA GLY A 847 38.24 30.45 38.11
C GLY A 847 37.02 31.33 37.82
N GLN A 848 36.65 32.12 38.81
CA GLN A 848 35.65 33.17 38.73
C GLN A 848 36.15 34.37 37.93
N GLY A 849 35.26 35.07 37.23
CA GLY A 849 35.50 36.39 36.64
C GLY A 849 34.22 37.06 36.25
N GLN A 850 33.75 37.98 37.11
CA GLN A 850 32.65 38.91 36.90
C GLN A 850 32.98 39.98 35.83
N GLY A 851 31.98 40.44 35.11
CA GLY A 851 32.04 41.67 34.34
C GLY A 851 30.66 42.09 33.85
N GLN A 852 30.11 43.09 34.52
CA GLN A 852 28.88 43.83 34.23
C GLN A 852 29.05 44.75 33.01
N GLY A 853 27.96 45.06 32.31
CA GLY A 853 27.89 46.16 31.37
C GLY A 853 26.54 46.30 30.69
N ASN A 854 25.81 47.31 31.14
CA ASN A 854 24.44 47.76 30.83
C ASN A 854 24.22 48.31 29.44
N ALA A 855 22.90 48.42 29.15
CA ALA A 855 22.14 49.49 28.45
C ALA A 855 22.15 49.42 26.91
N GLU A 856 21.13 49.63 26.15
CA GLU A 856 19.88 50.38 26.18
C GLU A 856 19.14 50.08 24.87
N ALA A 857 17.84 49.99 24.93
CA ALA A 857 16.99 50.11 23.75
C ALA A 857 16.77 51.58 23.38
N PRO A 858 16.35 51.93 22.20
CA PRO A 858 15.04 52.53 22.11
C PRO A 858 14.16 52.05 20.93
N ALA A 859 12.88 52.14 21.19
CA ALA A 859 11.76 52.02 20.30
C ALA A 859 11.62 53.24 19.36
N THR A 860 10.85 53.04 18.31
CA THR A 860 9.77 53.86 17.73
C THR A 860 9.70 53.73 16.23
N GLN A 861 8.54 53.39 15.81
CA GLN A 861 7.42 54.01 15.06
C GLN A 861 7.53 53.87 13.53
N GLU A 862 6.56 53.13 13.01
CA GLU A 862 5.32 53.49 12.30
C GLU A 862 5.42 54.15 10.94
N SER A 863 4.58 53.61 10.07
CA SER A 863 3.81 54.15 8.95
C SER A 863 4.50 54.08 7.57
N ASP A 864 3.93 53.38 6.62
CA ASP A 864 2.72 53.43 5.80
C ASP A 864 2.47 52.07 5.11
#